data_9212fc73546f57c9b9938675576e1ba6
#
_entry.id   9212fc73546f57c9b9938675576e1ba6
#
_cell.length_a   1.000
_cell.length_b   1.000
_cell.length_c   1.000
_cell.angle_alpha   90.00
_cell.angle_beta   90.00
_cell.angle_gamma   90.00
#
_symmetry.space_group_name_H-M   'P 1'
#
loop_
_entity.id
_entity.type
_entity.pdbx_description
1 polymer ?
#
loop_
_entity_poly.entity_id
_entity_poly.type
_entity_poly.pdbx_seq_one_letter_code
_entity_poly.pdbx_strand_id
1 'polypeptide(L)'
;MPNFIMMTKKSLLLAICLTTALCAMAKGNENQQLMDFGWQFIQNGKTVTVDLPHDWDIYVGPNSGKGATGTGGGWFEGGKGEYRKTFATPKGERVKLLFEGVYQHAEVFINGQKAGQHAYGYTPFTVDITPYLHHDKRQNEVVVKVDNSAQPNCRWYSGSGIYRHVWMLTMNDLHIAENGVFVTTPDVTADKAQVCVEVTVANESDRDRNVTVAVGAAQLMASVKAHDTKTVATTFFVKNPKLWSPESPELYETTAELKEAGAVVDRQTTKYGIRSFSFDAEQGFVLNGKKVLLNGACVHHDDGALGAMAFDAAEIRKVRQMKNAGFNLIRTSHNPTTRAFLDACDSIGMLVIDEAFDGWRTQKNPYDYSTVIDSCFREDLHAMVMRDRNHPSIISWSIGNEVIERKDIRVIYTARQMKAAIHEKDTTRPVTEALCAWDRDWEIYDPHAEVLDVVGYNYMIFKHASDHQRDPKRVMWQTESYPRDAFNNWAVANDNPYVVGDMVWTGLDYLGESSIGRYYYKGEREGESWTEGGFPEWHGACCGDVDITGWRKPISHYRDMLWNADEANSSLYMAVCEPDGYVGEVKLTMWGVWPTWESWTWRGWEGKPINVEVYTKSPEVKLYLNDQLVGTKQVSRDTKFKAVFNVNYQPGTLRAEAGGKSVVLSTAGEPARLRLTTDRRTIAADGQDLAFITVEVVDDKGNICPEAAIPCDISVSGAGKFMSAVSADLKDIEPYTSTRVKTWKGRAMIVVRSSRKAGQTKVSVKSSLPTASISIAQK
;
A
#
# COMPACT_ATOMS: atom_id res chain seq x y z
N MET A 1 -12.95 41.14 -20.65
CA MET A 1 -11.62 41.33 -19.98
C MET A 1 -11.49 40.23 -18.95
N PRO A 2 -10.56 39.31 -19.06
CA PRO A 2 -10.43 38.18 -18.11
C PRO A 2 -9.64 38.61 -16.88
N ASN A 3 -10.20 38.36 -15.71
CA ASN A 3 -9.54 38.57 -14.43
C ASN A 3 -8.53 37.43 -14.19
N PHE A 4 -7.25 37.75 -14.25
CA PHE A 4 -6.17 36.91 -13.77
C PHE A 4 -6.19 36.88 -12.23
N ILE A 5 -6.42 35.71 -11.66
CA ILE A 5 -6.22 35.48 -10.22
C ILE A 5 -4.71 35.34 -9.99
N MET A 6 -4.12 36.33 -9.29
CA MET A 6 -2.74 36.30 -8.83
C MET A 6 -2.55 35.19 -7.79
N MET A 7 -1.94 34.09 -8.18
CA MET A 7 -1.38 33.13 -7.23
C MET A 7 -0.24 33.79 -6.44
N THR A 8 -0.31 33.76 -5.13
CA THR A 8 0.70 34.36 -4.26
C THR A 8 2.04 33.62 -4.37
N LYS A 9 3.16 34.34 -4.26
CA LYS A 9 4.53 33.80 -4.34
C LYS A 9 4.82 32.62 -3.39
N LYS A 10 4.06 32.44 -2.33
CA LYS A 10 4.18 31.30 -1.41
C LYS A 10 3.69 29.98 -2.01
N SER A 11 2.66 29.97 -2.83
CA SER A 11 2.16 28.77 -3.51
C SER A 11 3.11 28.30 -4.62
N LEU A 12 3.83 29.22 -5.25
CA LEU A 12 4.81 28.91 -6.30
C LEU A 12 6.12 28.34 -5.71
N LEU A 13 6.54 28.79 -4.51
CA LEU A 13 7.70 28.21 -3.83
C LEU A 13 7.44 26.80 -3.29
N LEU A 14 6.22 26.50 -2.83
CA LEU A 14 5.87 25.15 -2.38
C LEU A 14 5.83 24.15 -3.56
N ALA A 15 5.36 24.58 -4.75
CA ALA A 15 5.36 23.73 -5.95
C ALA A 15 6.79 23.47 -6.50
N ILE A 16 7.72 24.40 -6.34
CA ILE A 16 9.10 24.28 -6.81
C ILE A 16 9.94 23.43 -5.84
N CYS A 17 9.70 23.50 -4.51
CA CYS A 17 10.38 22.63 -3.55
C CYS A 17 9.91 21.16 -3.62
N LEU A 18 8.66 20.87 -4.03
CA LEU A 18 8.20 19.50 -4.19
C LEU A 18 8.78 18.79 -5.43
N THR A 19 9.25 19.52 -6.45
CA THR A 19 9.79 18.92 -7.68
C THR A 19 11.27 18.57 -7.60
N THR A 20 12.01 19.08 -6.63
CA THR A 20 13.46 18.81 -6.47
C THR A 20 13.79 17.75 -5.42
N ALA A 21 12.84 17.39 -4.54
CA ALA A 21 13.04 16.35 -3.52
C ALA A 21 12.88 14.91 -4.04
N LEU A 22 12.39 14.70 -5.26
CA LEU A 22 12.08 13.37 -5.82
C LEU A 22 13.21 12.71 -6.62
N CYS A 23 14.39 13.30 -6.70
CA CYS A 23 15.55 12.71 -7.41
C CYS A 23 16.69 12.26 -6.49
N ALA A 24 16.48 12.22 -5.19
CA ALA A 24 17.41 11.52 -4.31
C ALA A 24 16.86 10.12 -4.00
N MET A 25 16.76 9.26 -5.03
CA MET A 25 16.84 7.83 -4.78
C MET A 25 18.11 7.62 -3.96
N ALA A 26 18.00 6.94 -2.83
CA ALA A 26 19.14 6.61 -2.00
C ALA A 26 20.25 6.12 -2.94
N LYS A 27 21.40 6.79 -2.92
CA LYS A 27 22.63 6.15 -3.45
C LYS A 27 22.70 4.86 -2.65
N GLY A 28 22.41 3.73 -3.30
CA GLY A 28 22.56 2.41 -2.69
C GLY A 28 23.92 2.35 -2.05
N ASN A 29 24.05 1.65 -0.95
CA ASN A 29 25.35 1.37 -0.36
C ASN A 29 26.31 0.98 -1.50
N GLU A 30 27.53 1.48 -1.50
CA GLU A 30 28.53 1.26 -2.58
C GLU A 30 28.73 -0.22 -2.93
N ASN A 31 28.23 -1.12 -2.06
CA ASN A 31 28.34 -2.57 -2.10
C ASN A 31 27.07 -3.30 -2.60
N GLN A 32 26.08 -2.60 -3.15
CA GLN A 32 24.82 -3.19 -3.64
C GLN A 32 24.67 -2.99 -5.16
N GLN A 33 24.39 -4.08 -5.87
CA GLN A 33 24.12 -4.06 -7.30
C GLN A 33 22.72 -4.62 -7.59
N LEU A 34 21.90 -3.85 -8.30
CA LEU A 34 20.58 -4.30 -8.75
C LEU A 34 20.71 -5.40 -9.81
N MET A 35 20.05 -6.52 -9.61
CA MET A 35 20.11 -7.70 -10.48
C MET A 35 18.88 -7.89 -11.36
N ASP A 36 17.98 -6.95 -11.44
CA ASP A 36 16.64 -7.08 -12.02
C ASP A 36 16.58 -7.33 -13.53
N PHE A 37 17.61 -6.99 -14.30
CA PHE A 37 17.52 -6.98 -15.75
C PHE A 37 18.02 -8.28 -16.40
N GLY A 38 17.28 -8.75 -17.44
CA GLY A 38 17.74 -9.79 -18.34
C GLY A 38 17.72 -11.21 -17.76
N TRP A 39 16.69 -11.54 -16.99
CA TRP A 39 16.45 -12.91 -16.56
C TRP A 39 15.81 -13.75 -17.65
N GLN A 40 16.18 -15.02 -17.75
CA GLN A 40 15.45 -16.01 -18.54
C GLN A 40 14.38 -16.63 -17.63
N PHE A 41 13.11 -16.41 -17.97
CA PHE A 41 11.98 -17.04 -17.28
C PHE A 41 11.49 -18.24 -18.09
N ILE A 42 11.37 -19.38 -17.43
CA ILE A 42 11.02 -20.67 -18.04
C ILE A 42 9.76 -21.19 -17.35
N GLN A 43 8.70 -21.35 -18.14
CA GLN A 43 7.44 -21.94 -17.69
C GLN A 43 6.78 -22.73 -18.81
N ASN A 44 6.25 -23.92 -18.51
CA ASN A 44 5.55 -24.79 -19.48
C ASN A 44 6.35 -25.03 -20.78
N GLY A 45 7.68 -25.21 -20.64
CA GLY A 45 8.59 -25.45 -21.76
C GLY A 45 8.88 -24.22 -22.63
N LYS A 46 8.37 -23.04 -22.29
CA LYS A 46 8.66 -21.78 -22.98
C LYS A 46 9.68 -20.98 -22.19
N THR A 47 10.59 -20.33 -22.90
CA THR A 47 11.59 -19.42 -22.33
C THR A 47 11.38 -18.02 -22.88
N VAL A 48 11.30 -17.03 -21.98
CA VAL A 48 11.20 -15.61 -22.34
C VAL A 48 12.19 -14.81 -21.52
N THR A 49 12.68 -13.68 -22.06
CA THR A 49 13.50 -12.73 -21.29
C THR A 49 12.62 -11.77 -20.57
N VAL A 50 12.82 -11.65 -19.25
CA VAL A 50 12.07 -10.75 -18.38
C VAL A 50 13.01 -9.85 -17.56
N ASP A 51 12.49 -8.72 -17.16
CA ASP A 51 13.10 -7.84 -16.16
C ASP A 51 12.22 -7.85 -14.90
N LEU A 52 12.84 -7.94 -13.72
CA LEU A 52 12.14 -7.85 -12.44
C LEU A 52 11.71 -6.40 -12.14
N PRO A 53 10.72 -6.20 -11.28
CA PRO A 53 9.77 -7.17 -10.72
C PRO A 53 8.97 -7.90 -11.80
N HIS A 54 8.68 -9.19 -11.57
CA HIS A 54 7.94 -10.01 -12.53
C HIS A 54 6.93 -10.91 -11.82
N ASP A 55 5.69 -10.82 -12.27
CA ASP A 55 4.55 -11.62 -11.82
C ASP A 55 3.92 -12.25 -13.05
N TRP A 56 4.05 -13.59 -13.20
CA TRP A 56 3.57 -14.23 -14.41
C TRP A 56 2.04 -14.37 -14.50
N ASP A 57 1.33 -14.32 -13.35
CA ASP A 57 -0.12 -14.46 -13.36
C ASP A 57 -0.81 -13.28 -14.04
N ILE A 58 -0.31 -12.06 -13.83
CA ILE A 58 -0.90 -10.87 -14.43
C ILE A 58 -0.80 -10.85 -15.95
N TYR A 59 0.21 -11.54 -16.53
CA TYR A 59 0.37 -11.66 -17.97
C TYR A 59 -0.63 -12.62 -18.62
N VAL A 60 -1.09 -13.62 -17.86
CA VAL A 60 -2.10 -14.57 -18.32
C VAL A 60 -3.50 -13.99 -18.16
N GLY A 61 -3.71 -13.22 -17.10
CA GLY A 61 -5.01 -12.69 -16.70
C GLY A 61 -5.87 -13.71 -15.95
N PRO A 62 -7.04 -13.29 -15.45
CA PRO A 62 -7.94 -14.17 -14.71
C PRO A 62 -8.64 -15.16 -15.65
N ASN A 63 -8.74 -16.42 -15.21
CA ASN A 63 -9.47 -17.46 -15.91
C ASN A 63 -10.83 -17.71 -15.25
N SER A 64 -11.81 -16.94 -15.64
CA SER A 64 -13.12 -16.85 -14.98
C SER A 64 -13.74 -18.20 -14.61
N GLY A 65 -13.86 -18.47 -13.33
CA GLY A 65 -14.42 -19.69 -12.73
C GLY A 65 -13.55 -20.94 -12.85
N LYS A 66 -12.30 -20.84 -13.35
CA LYS A 66 -11.41 -21.99 -13.59
C LYS A 66 -10.01 -21.82 -13.01
N GLY A 67 -9.54 -20.60 -12.77
CA GLY A 67 -8.22 -20.34 -12.19
C GLY A 67 -8.05 -21.02 -10.84
N ALA A 68 -6.89 -21.65 -10.63
CA ALA A 68 -6.63 -22.50 -9.46
C ALA A 68 -6.68 -21.76 -8.12
N THR A 69 -6.42 -20.45 -8.13
CA THR A 69 -6.49 -19.61 -6.92
C THR A 69 -7.92 -19.39 -6.44
N GLY A 70 -8.92 -19.74 -7.24
CA GLY A 70 -10.33 -19.59 -6.90
C GLY A 70 -10.76 -18.14 -6.71
N THR A 71 -11.91 -17.96 -6.08
CA THR A 71 -12.48 -16.65 -5.79
C THR A 71 -11.58 -15.80 -4.87
N GLY A 72 -10.89 -16.41 -3.93
CA GLY A 72 -9.97 -15.73 -3.03
C GLY A 72 -8.84 -15.05 -3.78
N GLY A 73 -8.16 -15.76 -4.67
CA GLY A 73 -7.06 -15.21 -5.48
C GLY A 73 -7.49 -14.54 -6.78
N GLY A 74 -8.79 -14.32 -7.04
CA GLY A 74 -9.27 -13.64 -8.24
C GLY A 74 -9.25 -14.47 -9.52
N TRP A 75 -9.29 -15.81 -9.38
CA TRP A 75 -9.33 -16.77 -10.51
C TRP A 75 -8.06 -16.78 -11.38
N PHE A 76 -6.91 -16.39 -10.82
CA PHE A 76 -5.61 -16.56 -11.48
C PHE A 76 -5.08 -17.99 -11.36
N GLU A 77 -4.01 -18.32 -12.08
CA GLU A 77 -3.60 -19.73 -12.22
C GLU A 77 -2.58 -20.18 -11.17
N GLY A 78 -1.66 -19.32 -10.76
CA GLY A 78 -0.50 -19.72 -9.94
C GLY A 78 0.49 -20.58 -10.75
N GLY A 79 0.98 -21.70 -10.15
CA GLY A 79 1.82 -22.67 -10.85
C GLY A 79 3.29 -22.61 -10.47
N LYS A 80 4.17 -23.16 -11.35
CA LYS A 80 5.62 -23.22 -11.15
C LYS A 80 6.36 -22.47 -12.22
N GLY A 81 7.45 -21.79 -11.84
CA GLY A 81 8.33 -21.08 -12.76
C GLY A 81 9.77 -21.19 -12.36
N GLU A 82 10.66 -21.01 -13.33
CA GLU A 82 12.11 -21.02 -13.10
C GLU A 82 12.73 -19.78 -13.74
N TYR A 83 13.56 -19.10 -12.97
CA TYR A 83 14.33 -17.94 -13.42
C TYR A 83 15.81 -18.30 -13.50
N ARG A 84 16.50 -17.90 -14.58
CA ARG A 84 17.94 -18.10 -14.78
C ARG A 84 18.61 -16.80 -15.15
N LYS A 85 19.81 -16.59 -14.59
CA LYS A 85 20.64 -15.44 -14.96
C LYS A 85 22.12 -15.79 -14.81
N THR A 86 22.91 -15.40 -15.80
CA THR A 86 24.38 -15.50 -15.72
C THR A 86 24.98 -14.17 -15.27
N PHE A 87 26.08 -14.23 -14.52
CA PHE A 87 26.81 -13.07 -14.02
C PHE A 87 28.30 -13.37 -13.87
N ALA A 88 29.12 -12.34 -14.00
CA ALA A 88 30.55 -12.44 -13.73
C ALA A 88 30.79 -12.52 -12.21
N THR A 89 31.87 -13.19 -11.77
CA THR A 89 32.24 -13.21 -10.37
C THR A 89 32.49 -11.79 -9.87
N PRO A 90 31.70 -11.32 -8.88
CA PRO A 90 31.86 -9.98 -8.33
C PRO A 90 33.14 -9.86 -7.51
N LYS A 91 33.58 -8.62 -7.27
CA LYS A 91 34.72 -8.36 -6.39
C LYS A 91 34.18 -8.21 -4.96
N GLY A 92 34.67 -9.05 -4.05
CA GLY A 92 34.31 -9.06 -2.64
C GLY A 92 34.80 -10.34 -2.00
N GLU A 93 35.05 -10.35 -0.69
CA GLU A 93 35.39 -11.54 0.08
C GLU A 93 34.14 -12.39 0.34
N ARG A 94 32.98 -11.70 0.51
CA ARG A 94 31.65 -12.29 0.64
C ARG A 94 30.72 -11.74 -0.42
N VAL A 95 29.90 -12.61 -0.95
CA VAL A 95 28.87 -12.26 -1.94
C VAL A 95 27.56 -12.92 -1.55
N LYS A 96 26.51 -12.10 -1.40
CA LYS A 96 25.17 -12.59 -1.05
C LYS A 96 24.17 -12.11 -2.08
N LEU A 97 23.09 -12.84 -2.30
CA LEU A 97 21.91 -12.40 -3.04
C LEU A 97 20.80 -12.13 -2.06
N LEU A 98 20.31 -10.89 -2.04
CA LEU A 98 19.13 -10.48 -1.31
C LEU A 98 17.93 -10.50 -2.26
N PHE A 99 16.92 -11.30 -1.93
CA PHE A 99 15.61 -11.32 -2.56
C PHE A 99 14.64 -10.58 -1.66
N GLU A 100 14.05 -9.48 -2.12
CA GLU A 100 13.09 -8.72 -1.32
C GLU A 100 11.71 -9.39 -1.22
N GLY A 101 11.38 -10.27 -2.19
CA GLY A 101 10.17 -11.09 -2.16
C GLY A 101 10.05 -12.01 -3.37
N VAL A 102 9.74 -13.27 -3.11
CA VAL A 102 9.52 -14.32 -4.13
C VAL A 102 8.30 -15.14 -3.71
N TYR A 103 7.22 -15.08 -4.46
CA TYR A 103 6.00 -15.78 -4.09
C TYR A 103 5.82 -17.03 -4.94
N GLN A 104 5.97 -18.24 -4.35
CA GLN A 104 6.45 -18.61 -3.02
C GLN A 104 7.31 -19.88 -3.13
N HIS A 105 7.72 -20.46 -1.98
CA HIS A 105 8.56 -21.67 -1.92
C HIS A 105 9.76 -21.61 -2.87
N ALA A 106 10.56 -20.54 -2.71
CA ALA A 106 11.74 -20.32 -3.52
C ALA A 106 12.88 -21.29 -3.19
N GLU A 107 13.51 -21.86 -4.22
CA GLU A 107 14.77 -22.57 -4.12
C GLU A 107 15.81 -21.89 -4.99
N VAL A 108 16.96 -21.56 -4.43
CA VAL A 108 18.06 -20.86 -5.10
C VAL A 108 19.24 -21.80 -5.32
N PHE A 109 19.68 -21.88 -6.57
CA PHE A 109 20.83 -22.69 -6.97
C PHE A 109 21.89 -21.78 -7.60
N ILE A 110 23.16 -22.06 -7.28
CA ILE A 110 24.30 -21.38 -7.87
C ILE A 110 25.19 -22.46 -8.53
N ASN A 111 25.46 -22.27 -9.82
CA ASN A 111 26.28 -23.22 -10.59
C ASN A 111 25.81 -24.69 -10.45
N GLY A 112 24.47 -24.89 -10.38
CA GLY A 112 23.82 -26.19 -10.23
C GLY A 112 23.76 -26.74 -8.81
N GLN A 113 24.34 -26.07 -7.80
CA GLN A 113 24.30 -26.47 -6.40
C GLN A 113 23.21 -25.65 -5.64
N LYS A 114 22.43 -26.33 -4.80
CA LYS A 114 21.43 -25.66 -3.97
C LYS A 114 22.11 -24.79 -2.91
N ALA A 115 21.91 -23.49 -2.96
CA ALA A 115 22.52 -22.50 -2.07
C ALA A 115 21.57 -22.03 -0.97
N GLY A 116 20.23 -22.02 -1.22
CA GLY A 116 19.26 -21.57 -0.24
C GLY A 116 17.83 -21.92 -0.62
N GLN A 117 16.92 -21.66 0.30
CA GLN A 117 15.47 -21.77 0.09
C GLN A 117 14.72 -20.82 1.02
N HIS A 118 13.50 -20.42 0.65
CA HIS A 118 12.60 -19.62 1.48
C HIS A 118 11.16 -19.96 1.17
N ALA A 119 10.32 -20.10 2.21
CA ALA A 119 8.94 -20.56 2.03
C ALA A 119 7.93 -19.42 1.96
N TYR A 120 8.04 -18.40 2.82
CA TYR A 120 7.06 -17.32 2.92
C TYR A 120 7.32 -16.22 1.88
N GLY A 121 6.34 -15.98 1.02
CA GLY A 121 6.52 -15.12 -0.15
C GLY A 121 6.70 -13.63 0.12
N TYR A 122 6.43 -13.15 1.34
CA TYR A 122 6.35 -11.71 1.65
C TYR A 122 7.53 -11.16 2.44
N THR A 123 8.35 -12.01 3.05
CA THR A 123 9.54 -11.58 3.77
C THR A 123 10.79 -11.62 2.88
N PRO A 124 11.75 -10.69 3.05
CA PRO A 124 13.02 -10.76 2.37
C PRO A 124 13.88 -11.91 2.91
N PHE A 125 14.74 -12.46 2.07
CA PHE A 125 15.73 -13.44 2.46
C PHE A 125 17.04 -13.25 1.72
N THR A 126 18.14 -13.61 2.37
CA THR A 126 19.49 -13.48 1.84
C THR A 126 20.15 -14.85 1.72
N VAL A 127 20.82 -15.09 0.59
CA VAL A 127 21.55 -16.33 0.31
C VAL A 127 23.02 -16.02 0.14
N ASP A 128 23.89 -16.61 0.98
CA ASP A 128 25.34 -16.55 0.78
C ASP A 128 25.73 -17.44 -0.42
N ILE A 129 26.22 -16.80 -1.46
CA ILE A 129 26.64 -17.49 -2.69
C ILE A 129 28.15 -17.65 -2.80
N THR A 130 28.91 -17.11 -1.85
CA THR A 130 30.40 -17.13 -1.85
C THR A 130 30.98 -18.51 -2.08
N PRO A 131 30.53 -19.58 -1.39
CA PRO A 131 31.14 -20.91 -1.53
C PRO A 131 30.92 -21.57 -2.90
N TYR A 132 29.97 -21.04 -3.68
CA TYR A 132 29.55 -21.66 -4.94
C TYR A 132 30.10 -20.94 -6.16
N LEU A 133 30.83 -19.81 -5.99
CA LEU A 133 31.28 -18.98 -7.11
C LEU A 133 32.50 -19.61 -7.82
N HIS A 134 32.52 -19.43 -9.14
CA HIS A 134 33.72 -19.74 -9.94
C HIS A 134 34.74 -18.60 -9.83
N HIS A 135 36.01 -18.93 -9.57
CA HIS A 135 37.09 -17.96 -9.46
C HIS A 135 37.99 -17.88 -10.71
N ASP A 136 37.63 -18.59 -11.80
CA ASP A 136 38.47 -18.83 -12.97
C ASP A 136 37.95 -18.16 -14.26
N LYS A 137 37.36 -17.02 -14.22
CA LYS A 137 36.76 -16.28 -15.35
C LYS A 137 35.52 -16.93 -16.00
N ARG A 138 35.06 -18.09 -15.57
CA ARG A 138 33.77 -18.63 -16.00
C ARG A 138 32.66 -17.76 -15.48
N GLN A 139 31.58 -17.70 -16.25
CA GLN A 139 30.35 -17.08 -15.76
C GLN A 139 29.73 -17.94 -14.67
N ASN A 140 29.16 -17.30 -13.67
CA ASN A 140 28.29 -17.96 -12.70
C ASN A 140 26.87 -17.95 -13.20
N GLU A 141 26.09 -18.95 -12.79
CA GLU A 141 24.66 -19.00 -13.05
C GLU A 141 23.89 -19.04 -11.74
N VAL A 142 22.89 -18.20 -11.58
CA VAL A 142 21.85 -18.33 -10.56
C VAL A 142 20.57 -18.87 -11.20
N VAL A 143 19.99 -19.89 -10.54
CA VAL A 143 18.68 -20.44 -10.90
C VAL A 143 17.77 -20.30 -9.68
N VAL A 144 16.60 -19.71 -9.85
CA VAL A 144 15.57 -19.59 -8.82
C VAL A 144 14.35 -20.36 -9.29
N LYS A 145 13.99 -21.40 -8.56
CA LYS A 145 12.76 -22.16 -8.76
C LYS A 145 11.69 -21.62 -7.82
N VAL A 146 10.52 -21.35 -8.35
CA VAL A 146 9.39 -20.79 -7.61
C VAL A 146 8.20 -21.73 -7.76
N ASP A 147 7.57 -22.08 -6.64
CA ASP A 147 6.44 -23.00 -6.62
C ASP A 147 5.22 -22.37 -5.93
N ASN A 148 4.31 -21.82 -6.73
CA ASN A 148 2.99 -21.32 -6.31
C ASN A 148 1.86 -22.20 -6.85
N SER A 149 2.09 -23.51 -6.99
CA SER A 149 1.11 -24.44 -7.57
C SER A 149 0.10 -25.01 -6.57
N ALA A 150 0.44 -24.98 -5.26
CA ALA A 150 -0.49 -25.39 -4.21
C ALA A 150 -1.50 -24.25 -3.95
N GLN A 151 -2.76 -24.44 -4.41
CA GLN A 151 -3.82 -23.43 -4.38
C GLN A 151 -5.13 -24.00 -3.84
N PRO A 152 -5.99 -23.15 -3.19
CA PRO A 152 -5.75 -21.76 -2.78
C PRO A 152 -4.82 -21.68 -1.55
N ASN A 153 -3.96 -20.67 -1.51
CA ASN A 153 -3.02 -20.46 -0.40
C ASN A 153 -3.09 -19.08 0.29
N CYS A 154 -3.93 -18.18 -0.20
CA CYS A 154 -4.31 -16.96 0.52
C CYS A 154 -5.71 -16.51 0.07
N ARG A 155 -6.24 -15.45 0.70
CA ARG A 155 -7.60 -14.96 0.44
C ARG A 155 -7.64 -13.84 -0.60
N TRP A 156 -6.48 -13.28 -0.98
CA TRP A 156 -6.32 -12.20 -1.96
C TRP A 156 -5.39 -12.64 -3.09
N TYR A 157 -5.20 -11.80 -4.08
CA TYR A 157 -4.26 -12.02 -5.16
C TYR A 157 -2.81 -11.95 -4.66
N SER A 158 -2.11 -13.05 -4.69
CA SER A 158 -0.72 -13.12 -4.27
C SER A 158 0.28 -12.75 -5.36
N GLY A 159 -0.10 -12.92 -6.61
CA GLY A 159 0.81 -12.99 -7.73
C GLY A 159 1.72 -14.21 -7.67
N SER A 160 2.64 -14.33 -8.63
CA SER A 160 3.57 -15.46 -8.70
C SER A 160 4.89 -15.04 -9.33
N GLY A 161 6.01 -15.36 -8.68
CA GLY A 161 7.33 -15.11 -9.23
C GLY A 161 8.25 -14.30 -8.35
N ILE A 162 9.32 -13.75 -8.95
CA ILE A 162 10.21 -12.78 -8.28
C ILE A 162 9.58 -11.40 -8.47
N TYR A 163 8.65 -11.05 -7.58
CA TYR A 163 7.77 -9.90 -7.73
C TYR A 163 8.29 -8.62 -7.06
N ARG A 164 9.44 -8.71 -6.38
CA ARG A 164 10.22 -7.59 -5.79
C ARG A 164 11.64 -7.59 -6.35
N HIS A 165 12.47 -6.65 -5.91
CA HIS A 165 13.84 -6.52 -6.38
C HIS A 165 14.76 -7.65 -5.93
N VAL A 166 15.83 -7.89 -6.72
CA VAL A 166 16.95 -8.75 -6.35
C VAL A 166 18.24 -7.94 -6.36
N TRP A 167 18.98 -8.03 -5.27
CA TRP A 167 20.24 -7.33 -5.08
C TRP A 167 21.40 -8.29 -4.90
N MET A 168 22.51 -7.99 -5.53
CA MET A 168 23.80 -8.61 -5.22
C MET A 168 24.53 -7.71 -4.21
N LEU A 169 24.86 -8.29 -3.06
CA LEU A 169 25.59 -7.65 -1.98
C LEU A 169 27.03 -8.15 -2.00
N THR A 170 27.99 -7.24 -1.99
CA THR A 170 29.42 -7.56 -1.92
C THR A 170 30.02 -6.91 -0.68
N MET A 171 30.76 -7.67 0.11
CA MET A 171 31.30 -7.20 1.37
C MET A 171 32.64 -7.86 1.70
N ASN A 172 33.36 -7.33 2.68
CA ASN A 172 34.49 -7.95 3.29
C ASN A 172 34.05 -9.02 4.32
N ASP A 173 34.94 -9.95 4.73
CA ASP A 173 34.68 -10.87 5.83
C ASP A 173 34.31 -10.13 7.13
N LEU A 174 34.83 -8.92 7.29
CA LEU A 174 34.54 -8.02 8.40
C LEU A 174 33.68 -6.88 7.89
N HIS A 175 32.40 -6.84 8.28
CA HIS A 175 31.44 -5.85 7.79
C HIS A 175 30.39 -5.49 8.84
N ILE A 176 29.62 -4.43 8.60
CA ILE A 176 28.39 -4.13 9.36
C ILE A 176 27.33 -5.15 8.94
N ALA A 177 26.74 -5.86 9.89
CA ALA A 177 25.74 -6.87 9.61
C ALA A 177 24.56 -6.30 8.78
N GLU A 178 23.90 -7.15 8.02
CA GLU A 178 22.70 -6.78 7.28
C GLU A 178 21.63 -6.25 8.25
N ASN A 179 21.05 -5.06 7.96
CA ASN A 179 20.17 -4.33 8.87
C ASN A 179 20.75 -4.14 10.29
N GLY A 180 22.08 -4.09 10.39
CA GLY A 180 22.82 -4.06 11.66
C GLY A 180 22.88 -2.69 12.33
N VAL A 181 22.45 -1.61 11.67
CA VAL A 181 22.33 -0.28 12.29
C VAL A 181 20.89 -0.09 12.78
N PHE A 182 20.73 0.19 14.08
CA PHE A 182 19.43 0.48 14.67
C PHE A 182 19.47 1.84 15.39
N VAL A 183 18.54 2.71 15.02
CA VAL A 183 18.46 4.07 15.55
C VAL A 183 17.17 4.26 16.35
N THR A 184 17.29 4.69 17.60
CA THR A 184 16.14 4.98 18.45
C THR A 184 16.23 6.39 19.04
N THR A 185 15.07 6.96 19.40
CA THR A 185 14.95 8.29 20.02
C THR A 185 14.17 8.19 21.33
N PRO A 186 14.79 7.65 22.41
CA PRO A 186 14.06 7.29 23.64
C PRO A 186 13.59 8.51 24.46
N ASP A 187 14.24 9.66 24.32
CA ASP A 187 13.87 10.90 25.02
C ASP A 187 13.84 12.06 24.03
N VAL A 188 12.65 12.62 23.81
CA VAL A 188 12.39 13.66 22.82
C VAL A 188 11.58 14.79 23.44
N THR A 189 12.16 15.99 23.41
CA THR A 189 11.50 17.25 23.76
C THR A 189 11.61 18.24 22.61
N ALA A 190 10.95 19.38 22.70
CA ALA A 190 11.08 20.45 21.70
C ALA A 190 12.52 20.98 21.56
N ASP A 191 13.26 21.02 22.69
CA ASP A 191 14.59 21.61 22.73
C ASP A 191 15.71 20.61 22.48
N LYS A 192 15.46 19.32 22.72
CA LYS A 192 16.50 18.29 22.69
C LYS A 192 15.92 16.91 22.42
N ALA A 193 16.60 16.15 21.62
CA ALA A 193 16.34 14.71 21.43
C ALA A 193 17.60 13.90 21.74
N GLN A 194 17.44 12.80 22.44
CA GLN A 194 18.44 11.77 22.61
C GLN A 194 18.35 10.80 21.43
N VAL A 195 19.45 10.56 20.75
CA VAL A 195 19.54 9.59 19.65
C VAL A 195 20.52 8.49 20.06
N CYS A 196 20.01 7.27 20.13
CA CYS A 196 20.80 6.07 20.40
C CYS A 196 21.03 5.31 19.08
N VAL A 197 22.27 4.92 18.80
CA VAL A 197 22.64 4.17 17.61
C VAL A 197 23.36 2.91 18.03
N GLU A 198 22.78 1.78 17.68
CA GLU A 198 23.40 0.46 17.81
C GLU A 198 23.96 0.05 16.46
N VAL A 199 25.17 -0.53 16.46
CA VAL A 199 25.82 -1.05 15.27
C VAL A 199 26.28 -2.47 15.54
N THR A 200 25.76 -3.42 14.78
CA THR A 200 26.16 -4.82 14.84
C THR A 200 27.21 -5.08 13.76
N VAL A 201 28.38 -5.50 14.19
CA VAL A 201 29.51 -5.90 13.32
C VAL A 201 29.53 -7.39 13.20
N ALA A 202 29.68 -7.93 11.99
CA ALA A 202 29.87 -9.34 11.69
C ALA A 202 31.32 -9.59 11.30
N ASN A 203 31.92 -10.65 11.85
CA ASN A 203 33.21 -11.17 11.48
C ASN A 203 33.06 -12.62 10.96
N GLU A 204 33.04 -12.78 9.66
CA GLU A 204 32.92 -14.08 8.99
C GLU A 204 34.30 -14.73 8.70
N SER A 205 35.41 -14.15 9.20
CA SER A 205 36.74 -14.68 9.04
C SER A 205 37.13 -15.70 10.14
N ASP A 206 38.19 -16.50 9.90
CA ASP A 206 38.68 -17.51 10.81
C ASP A 206 39.53 -16.97 12.00
N ARG A 207 39.55 -15.65 12.23
CA ARG A 207 40.33 -15.01 13.29
C ARG A 207 39.57 -13.92 13.99
N ASP A 208 39.91 -13.70 15.27
CA ASP A 208 39.41 -12.56 16.03
C ASP A 208 39.88 -11.25 15.38
N ARG A 209 39.00 -10.23 15.34
CA ARG A 209 39.29 -8.93 14.74
C ARG A 209 39.06 -7.80 15.76
N ASN A 210 39.97 -6.85 15.78
CA ASN A 210 39.82 -5.63 16.57
C ASN A 210 39.42 -4.50 15.67
N VAL A 211 38.32 -3.84 16.00
CA VAL A 211 37.66 -2.85 15.18
C VAL A 211 37.36 -1.56 15.92
N THR A 212 37.21 -0.49 15.19
CA THR A 212 36.63 0.76 15.66
C THR A 212 35.39 1.06 14.86
N VAL A 213 34.25 1.23 15.52
CA VAL A 213 33.01 1.69 14.91
C VAL A 213 32.88 3.18 15.17
N ALA A 214 32.86 3.99 14.12
CA ALA A 214 32.70 5.44 14.19
C ALA A 214 31.25 5.82 13.84
N VAL A 215 30.60 6.60 14.71
CA VAL A 215 29.28 7.18 14.48
C VAL A 215 29.36 8.67 14.88
N GLY A 216 29.33 9.57 13.89
CA GLY A 216 29.59 10.97 14.14
C GLY A 216 30.96 11.17 14.80
N ALA A 217 30.97 11.80 15.99
CA ALA A 217 32.19 12.02 16.77
C ALA A 217 32.59 10.83 17.66
N ALA A 218 31.70 9.85 17.86
CA ALA A 218 31.96 8.69 18.71
C ALA A 218 32.88 7.68 17.99
N GLN A 219 33.80 7.10 18.77
CA GLN A 219 34.72 6.04 18.32
C GLN A 219 34.61 4.89 19.33
N LEU A 220 34.04 3.76 18.91
CA LEU A 220 33.74 2.62 19.75
C LEU A 220 34.67 1.46 19.37
N MET A 221 35.56 1.07 20.27
CA MET A 221 36.46 -0.09 20.05
C MET A 221 35.74 -1.36 20.47
N ALA A 222 35.89 -2.39 19.67
CA ALA A 222 35.38 -3.73 19.95
C ALA A 222 36.34 -4.81 19.42
N SER A 223 36.32 -5.97 20.08
CA SER A 223 36.89 -7.21 19.56
C SER A 223 35.75 -8.13 19.15
N VAL A 224 35.75 -8.56 17.89
CA VAL A 224 34.73 -9.45 17.31
C VAL A 224 35.38 -10.80 17.08
N LYS A 225 34.86 -11.84 17.71
CA LYS A 225 35.35 -13.21 17.58
C LYS A 225 35.21 -13.73 16.14
N ALA A 226 36.05 -14.72 15.78
CA ALA A 226 35.89 -15.45 14.52
C ALA A 226 34.48 -16.03 14.42
N HIS A 227 33.84 -15.89 13.26
CA HIS A 227 32.49 -16.39 12.96
C HIS A 227 31.39 -15.91 13.96
N ASP A 228 31.53 -14.68 14.47
CA ASP A 228 30.64 -14.14 15.48
C ASP A 228 30.23 -12.70 15.12
N THR A 229 29.25 -12.17 15.86
CA THR A 229 28.76 -10.78 15.75
C THR A 229 28.95 -10.04 17.06
N LYS A 230 29.16 -8.74 16.99
CA LYS A 230 29.25 -7.86 18.17
C LYS A 230 28.48 -6.57 17.93
N THR A 231 27.54 -6.29 18.82
CA THR A 231 26.85 -5.00 18.84
C THR A 231 27.56 -4.01 19.76
N VAL A 232 27.76 -2.80 19.26
CA VAL A 232 28.22 -1.64 20.02
C VAL A 232 27.19 -0.53 19.93
N ALA A 233 27.10 0.31 20.96
CA ALA A 233 26.09 1.38 21.00
C ALA A 233 26.72 2.71 21.39
N THR A 234 26.18 3.79 20.87
CA THR A 234 26.51 5.15 21.26
C THR A 234 25.25 6.02 21.36
N THR A 235 25.38 7.12 22.08
CA THR A 235 24.29 8.08 22.26
C THR A 235 24.81 9.49 22.00
N PHE A 236 24.03 10.29 21.25
CA PHE A 236 24.28 11.71 21.10
C PHE A 236 22.98 12.50 21.19
N PHE A 237 23.08 13.82 21.19
CA PHE A 237 21.93 14.70 21.35
C PHE A 237 21.79 15.64 20.17
N VAL A 238 20.55 15.77 19.68
CA VAL A 238 20.16 16.77 18.68
C VAL A 238 19.48 17.93 19.40
N LYS A 239 19.98 19.16 19.24
CA LYS A 239 19.37 20.37 19.80
C LYS A 239 18.31 20.90 18.84
N ASN A 240 17.18 21.38 19.38
CA ASN A 240 16.04 21.90 18.61
C ASN A 240 15.68 20.98 17.44
N PRO A 241 15.38 19.69 17.69
CA PRO A 241 15.14 18.73 16.63
C PRO A 241 13.89 19.11 15.83
N LYS A 242 13.95 18.90 14.52
CA LYS A 242 12.74 18.86 13.70
C LYS A 242 12.09 17.50 13.88
N LEU A 243 10.91 17.49 14.45
CA LEU A 243 10.21 16.25 14.76
C LEU A 243 9.49 15.71 13.54
N TRP A 244 9.59 14.40 13.33
CA TRP A 244 8.85 13.72 12.29
C TRP A 244 7.36 13.59 12.68
N SER A 245 6.47 13.94 11.76
CA SER A 245 5.03 13.70 11.85
C SER A 245 4.42 13.58 10.44
N PRO A 246 3.16 13.11 10.31
CA PRO A 246 2.45 13.12 9.02
C PRO A 246 2.38 14.49 8.32
N GLU A 247 2.37 15.58 9.08
CA GLU A 247 2.32 16.96 8.56
C GLU A 247 3.71 17.53 8.27
N SER A 248 4.74 17.00 8.93
CA SER A 248 6.13 17.43 8.82
C SER A 248 7.07 16.22 8.83
N PRO A 249 7.19 15.49 7.71
CA PRO A 249 7.91 14.22 7.65
C PRO A 249 9.44 14.43 7.52
N GLU A 250 10.03 15.06 8.53
CA GLU A 250 11.45 15.40 8.57
C GLU A 250 12.32 14.19 8.90
N LEU A 251 13.29 13.89 8.05
CA LEU A 251 14.19 12.75 8.18
C LEU A 251 15.62 13.22 8.43
N TYR A 252 16.34 12.46 9.22
CA TYR A 252 17.76 12.57 9.50
C TYR A 252 18.51 11.38 8.93
N GLU A 253 19.81 11.54 8.79
CA GLU A 253 20.73 10.48 8.40
C GLU A 253 21.85 10.33 9.42
N THR A 254 22.24 9.10 9.71
CA THR A 254 23.46 8.77 10.46
C THR A 254 24.29 7.77 9.68
N THR A 255 25.62 7.92 9.74
CA THR A 255 26.55 7.00 9.08
C THR A 255 27.38 6.30 10.13
N ALA A 256 27.39 4.96 10.08
CA ALA A 256 28.33 4.12 10.82
C ALA A 256 29.48 3.72 9.89
N GLU A 257 30.72 3.97 10.31
CA GLU A 257 31.94 3.53 9.63
C GLU A 257 32.62 2.45 10.48
N LEU A 258 32.88 1.30 9.86
CA LEU A 258 33.69 0.25 10.45
C LEU A 258 35.13 0.38 10.01
N LYS A 259 36.05 0.46 10.98
CA LYS A 259 37.49 0.62 10.73
C LYS A 259 38.29 -0.52 11.33
N GLU A 260 39.27 -1.00 10.58
CA GLU A 260 40.31 -1.93 11.07
C GLU A 260 41.69 -1.31 10.80
N ALA A 261 42.54 -1.32 11.81
CA ALA A 261 43.87 -0.71 11.76
C ALA A 261 43.87 0.75 11.20
N GLY A 262 42.79 1.51 11.44
CA GLY A 262 42.59 2.88 10.97
C GLY A 262 42.00 3.03 9.56
N ALA A 263 41.94 1.95 8.77
CA ALA A 263 41.28 1.98 7.44
C ALA A 263 39.79 1.69 7.54
N VAL A 264 38.98 2.40 6.77
CA VAL A 264 37.54 2.10 6.65
C VAL A 264 37.37 0.82 5.82
N VAL A 265 36.75 -0.20 6.40
CA VAL A 265 36.49 -1.51 5.76
C VAL A 265 35.04 -1.67 5.35
N ASP A 266 34.11 -0.94 6.02
CA ASP A 266 32.69 -0.90 5.65
C ASP A 266 32.04 0.40 6.14
N ARG A 267 30.90 0.77 5.50
CA ARG A 267 30.12 1.96 5.83
C ARG A 267 28.66 1.73 5.54
N GLN A 268 27.80 2.12 6.49
CA GLN A 268 26.34 2.10 6.30
C GLN A 268 25.71 3.41 6.72
N THR A 269 24.92 4.01 5.83
CA THR A 269 24.09 5.21 6.13
C THR A 269 22.66 4.78 6.36
N THR A 270 22.06 5.25 7.45
CA THR A 270 20.70 4.90 7.87
C THR A 270 19.89 6.18 8.04
N LYS A 271 18.70 6.22 7.41
CA LYS A 271 17.69 7.28 7.62
C LYS A 271 16.89 6.97 8.86
N TYR A 272 16.46 8.00 9.59
CA TYR A 272 15.59 7.90 10.75
C TYR A 272 14.80 9.18 10.97
N GLY A 273 13.69 9.11 11.70
CA GLY A 273 12.94 10.28 12.13
C GLY A 273 13.04 10.45 13.66
N ILE A 274 13.07 11.69 14.13
CA ILE A 274 13.01 11.99 15.57
C ILE A 274 11.56 12.22 15.93
N ARG A 275 11.01 11.38 16.79
CA ARG A 275 9.63 11.47 17.27
C ARG A 275 9.45 10.78 18.61
N SER A 276 8.42 11.17 19.34
CA SER A 276 7.87 10.43 20.47
C SER A 276 6.41 10.10 20.23
N PHE A 277 5.95 8.96 20.69
CA PHE A 277 4.53 8.62 20.66
C PHE A 277 4.16 7.71 21.84
N SER A 278 2.88 7.72 22.19
CA SER A 278 2.31 6.84 23.18
C SER A 278 0.86 6.49 22.85
N PHE A 279 0.43 5.36 23.39
CA PHE A 279 -0.96 4.91 23.38
C PHE A 279 -1.46 4.86 24.81
N ASP A 280 -2.59 5.49 25.06
CA ASP A 280 -3.18 5.59 26.41
C ASP A 280 -4.71 5.63 26.30
N ALA A 281 -5.41 4.93 27.20
CA ALA A 281 -6.86 4.85 27.16
C ALA A 281 -7.58 6.16 27.50
N GLU A 282 -6.94 7.06 28.25
CA GLU A 282 -7.51 8.35 28.62
C GLU A 282 -7.12 9.47 27.64
N GLN A 283 -5.88 9.43 27.12
CA GLN A 283 -5.34 10.47 26.24
C GLN A 283 -5.47 10.15 24.76
N GLY A 284 -5.61 8.86 24.41
CA GLY A 284 -5.61 8.38 23.03
C GLY A 284 -4.20 8.14 22.49
N PHE A 285 -4.05 8.22 21.18
CA PHE A 285 -2.73 8.23 20.53
C PHE A 285 -2.16 9.65 20.57
N VAL A 286 -0.96 9.77 21.14
CA VAL A 286 -0.24 11.03 21.26
C VAL A 286 1.05 10.94 20.46
N LEU A 287 1.27 11.86 19.52
CA LEU A 287 2.48 11.98 18.70
C LEU A 287 3.12 13.34 18.98
N ASN A 288 4.38 13.34 19.42
CA ASN A 288 5.12 14.57 19.73
C ASN A 288 4.37 15.50 20.72
N GLY A 289 3.70 14.90 21.72
CA GLY A 289 2.92 15.63 22.72
C GLY A 289 1.55 16.14 22.25
N LYS A 290 1.11 15.79 21.02
CA LYS A 290 -0.20 16.17 20.49
C LYS A 290 -1.06 14.93 20.29
N LYS A 291 -2.33 15.00 20.71
CA LYS A 291 -3.33 13.97 20.39
C LYS A 291 -3.58 13.93 18.89
N VAL A 292 -3.54 12.75 18.29
CA VAL A 292 -3.80 12.50 16.89
C VAL A 292 -4.86 11.41 16.77
N LEU A 293 -5.94 11.66 16.03
CA LEU A 293 -6.89 10.62 15.65
C LEU A 293 -6.32 9.86 14.45
N LEU A 294 -6.27 8.54 14.56
CA LEU A 294 -5.73 7.68 13.51
C LEU A 294 -6.82 7.38 12.48
N ASN A 295 -6.72 8.05 11.35
CA ASN A 295 -7.62 7.96 10.21
C ASN A 295 -7.02 7.01 9.19
N GLY A 296 -7.36 5.73 9.28
CA GLY A 296 -6.64 4.66 8.62
C GLY A 296 -7.39 3.97 7.48
N ALA A 297 -6.62 3.24 6.70
CA ALA A 297 -7.09 2.29 5.71
C ALA A 297 -6.26 1.01 5.71
N CYS A 298 -6.91 -0.12 5.42
CA CYS A 298 -6.25 -1.35 5.04
C CYS A 298 -5.84 -1.28 3.57
N VAL A 299 -4.62 -1.74 3.24
CA VAL A 299 -4.10 -1.73 1.87
C VAL A 299 -3.39 -3.03 1.59
N HIS A 300 -3.80 -3.73 0.51
CA HIS A 300 -3.13 -4.93 0.02
C HIS A 300 -1.84 -4.60 -0.73
N HIS A 301 -1.00 -5.62 -0.92
CA HIS A 301 0.32 -5.46 -1.54
C HIS A 301 0.27 -5.28 -3.05
N ASP A 302 -0.80 -5.72 -3.73
CA ASP A 302 -0.91 -5.59 -5.17
C ASP A 302 -1.00 -4.12 -5.64
N ASP A 303 -0.53 -3.88 -6.84
CA ASP A 303 -0.56 -2.59 -7.53
C ASP A 303 -1.59 -2.57 -8.66
N GLY A 304 -2.72 -3.25 -8.45
CA GLY A 304 -3.84 -3.30 -9.39
C GLY A 304 -3.40 -3.77 -10.78
N ALA A 305 -3.35 -2.87 -11.76
CA ALA A 305 -3.00 -3.18 -13.14
C ALA A 305 -1.59 -3.79 -13.34
N LEU A 306 -0.74 -3.74 -12.33
CA LEU A 306 0.60 -4.34 -12.33
C LEU A 306 0.65 -5.69 -11.60
N GLY A 307 -0.49 -6.16 -11.06
CA GLY A 307 -0.50 -7.34 -10.21
C GLY A 307 0.35 -7.14 -8.97
N ALA A 308 1.15 -8.14 -8.61
CA ALA A 308 2.05 -8.06 -7.48
C ALA A 308 3.40 -7.37 -7.80
N MET A 309 3.66 -6.98 -9.06
CA MET A 309 4.94 -6.35 -9.45
C MET A 309 5.19 -5.05 -8.70
N ALA A 310 6.00 -5.10 -7.65
CA ALA A 310 6.27 -4.00 -6.73
C ALA A 310 7.37 -3.06 -7.27
N PHE A 311 7.01 -2.24 -8.25
CA PHE A 311 7.88 -1.15 -8.70
C PHE A 311 7.85 0.00 -7.68
N ASP A 312 9.00 0.58 -7.35
CA ASP A 312 9.09 1.71 -6.41
C ASP A 312 8.11 2.84 -6.74
N ALA A 313 7.97 3.16 -8.03
CA ALA A 313 7.07 4.22 -8.49
C ALA A 313 5.59 3.90 -8.22
N ALA A 314 5.18 2.63 -8.28
CA ALA A 314 3.82 2.18 -7.98
C ALA A 314 3.57 2.23 -6.47
N GLU A 315 4.51 1.76 -5.67
CA GLU A 315 4.44 1.81 -4.21
C GLU A 315 4.35 3.25 -3.68
N ILE A 316 5.19 4.15 -4.20
CA ILE A 316 5.13 5.60 -3.89
C ILE A 316 3.77 6.20 -4.29
N ARG A 317 3.24 5.79 -5.46
CA ARG A 317 1.91 6.24 -5.93
C ARG A 317 0.79 5.79 -4.99
N LYS A 318 0.82 4.55 -4.53
CA LYS A 318 -0.13 3.96 -3.58
C LYS A 318 -0.21 4.78 -2.29
N VAL A 319 0.94 5.05 -1.65
CA VAL A 319 1.02 5.90 -0.45
C VAL A 319 0.52 7.32 -0.72
N ARG A 320 0.88 7.91 -1.86
CA ARG A 320 0.43 9.26 -2.25
C ARG A 320 -1.07 9.34 -2.45
N GLN A 321 -1.67 8.29 -3.03
CA GLN A 321 -3.12 8.21 -3.20
C GLN A 321 -3.84 8.21 -1.85
N MET A 322 -3.35 7.42 -0.89
CA MET A 322 -3.90 7.40 0.47
C MET A 322 -3.76 8.76 1.16
N LYS A 323 -2.58 9.38 1.07
CA LYS A 323 -2.36 10.73 1.62
C LYS A 323 -3.32 11.77 1.02
N ASN A 324 -3.48 11.76 -0.30
CA ASN A 324 -4.38 12.67 -1.02
C ASN A 324 -5.87 12.39 -0.72
N ALA A 325 -6.20 11.18 -0.30
CA ALA A 325 -7.54 10.80 0.14
C ALA A 325 -7.84 11.19 1.60
N GLY A 326 -6.86 11.79 2.30
CA GLY A 326 -7.02 12.30 3.67
C GLY A 326 -6.64 11.33 4.77
N PHE A 327 -6.11 10.15 4.43
CA PHE A 327 -5.62 9.19 5.40
C PHE A 327 -4.31 9.66 6.04
N ASN A 328 -4.10 9.30 7.31
CA ASN A 328 -2.83 9.49 8.01
C ASN A 328 -2.21 8.18 8.50
N LEU A 329 -2.90 7.05 8.31
CA LEU A 329 -2.46 5.72 8.73
C LEU A 329 -2.78 4.69 7.63
N ILE A 330 -1.85 3.74 7.42
CA ILE A 330 -2.07 2.53 6.61
C ILE A 330 -1.78 1.30 7.47
N ARG A 331 -2.65 0.29 7.40
CA ARG A 331 -2.38 -1.06 7.86
C ARG A 331 -2.06 -1.92 6.64
N THR A 332 -0.87 -2.55 6.64
CA THR A 332 -0.43 -3.42 5.54
C THR A 332 -1.10 -4.78 5.65
N SER A 333 -2.17 -4.98 4.91
CA SER A 333 -3.02 -6.18 5.03
C SER A 333 -2.62 -7.24 4.02
N HIS A 334 -2.36 -8.46 4.38
CA HIS A 334 -2.08 -8.99 5.73
C HIS A 334 -0.69 -9.61 5.69
N ASN A 335 0.33 -8.82 5.32
CA ASN A 335 1.70 -9.27 5.10
C ASN A 335 2.69 -8.09 5.12
N PRO A 336 3.99 -8.36 5.34
CA PRO A 336 5.02 -7.32 5.27
C PRO A 336 5.07 -6.66 3.89
N THR A 337 5.09 -5.33 3.89
CA THR A 337 5.14 -4.53 2.66
C THR A 337 6.57 -4.42 2.10
N THR A 338 6.76 -3.62 1.03
CA THR A 338 8.07 -3.35 0.45
C THR A 338 8.80 -2.25 1.20
N ARG A 339 10.14 -2.22 1.05
CA ARG A 339 10.95 -1.13 1.56
C ARG A 339 10.57 0.21 0.91
N ALA A 340 10.33 0.22 -0.40
CA ALA A 340 9.94 1.43 -1.13
C ALA A 340 8.62 2.02 -0.64
N PHE A 341 7.66 1.18 -0.24
CA PHE A 341 6.42 1.61 0.38
C PHE A 341 6.67 2.32 1.73
N LEU A 342 7.52 1.76 2.59
CA LEU A 342 7.85 2.34 3.89
C LEU A 342 8.68 3.63 3.74
N ASP A 343 9.67 3.66 2.82
CA ASP A 343 10.42 4.88 2.48
C ASP A 343 9.47 6.00 1.98
N ALA A 344 8.43 5.63 1.22
CA ALA A 344 7.39 6.57 0.81
C ALA A 344 6.54 7.04 2.01
N CYS A 345 6.16 6.14 2.91
CA CYS A 345 5.44 6.51 4.14
C CYS A 345 6.25 7.47 5.00
N ASP A 346 7.55 7.22 5.16
CA ASP A 346 8.46 8.10 5.89
C ASP A 346 8.55 9.50 5.28
N SER A 347 8.66 9.59 3.94
CA SER A 347 8.92 10.85 3.24
C SER A 347 7.65 11.65 2.91
N ILE A 348 6.50 10.99 2.75
CA ILE A 348 5.20 11.62 2.47
C ILE A 348 4.47 11.95 3.78
N GLY A 349 4.84 11.30 4.88
CA GLY A 349 4.19 11.44 6.18
C GLY A 349 2.93 10.59 6.31
N MET A 350 3.08 9.27 6.34
CA MET A 350 2.01 8.31 6.56
C MET A 350 2.41 7.38 7.69
N LEU A 351 1.57 7.24 8.71
CA LEU A 351 1.76 6.26 9.78
C LEU A 351 1.48 4.85 9.26
N VAL A 352 2.10 3.84 9.88
CA VAL A 352 1.98 2.44 9.44
C VAL A 352 1.79 1.50 10.63
N ILE A 353 0.84 0.57 10.49
CA ILE A 353 0.82 -0.70 11.22
C ILE A 353 1.38 -1.74 10.24
N ASP A 354 2.57 -2.25 10.53
CA ASP A 354 3.21 -3.26 9.68
C ASP A 354 2.82 -4.65 10.17
N GLU A 355 2.10 -5.38 9.30
CA GLU A 355 1.47 -6.65 9.66
C GLU A 355 2.23 -7.83 9.06
N ALA A 356 2.46 -8.85 9.89
CA ALA A 356 3.27 -10.01 9.51
C ALA A 356 2.47 -11.11 8.80
N PHE A 357 1.30 -11.48 9.36
CA PHE A 357 0.57 -12.69 8.94
C PHE A 357 -0.95 -12.50 8.94
N ASP A 358 -1.64 -13.17 8.00
CA ASP A 358 -3.11 -13.25 7.99
C ASP A 358 -3.66 -14.26 9.01
N GLY A 359 -2.99 -15.37 9.17
CA GLY A 359 -3.42 -16.46 10.07
C GLY A 359 -2.22 -17.21 10.62
N TRP A 360 -2.52 -18.11 11.58
CA TRP A 360 -1.48 -18.87 12.28
C TRP A 360 -1.55 -20.37 11.94
N ARG A 361 -1.68 -21.24 12.96
CA ARG A 361 -1.63 -22.71 12.80
C ARG A 361 -2.90 -23.32 12.24
N THR A 362 -4.05 -22.70 12.51
CA THR A 362 -5.32 -23.17 11.95
C THR A 362 -5.54 -22.49 10.60
N GLN A 363 -5.60 -23.31 9.57
CA GLN A 363 -5.70 -22.85 8.18
C GLN A 363 -7.00 -22.07 7.91
N LYS A 364 -6.90 -21.01 7.12
CA LYS A 364 -8.02 -20.36 6.43
C LYS A 364 -8.19 -20.92 5.02
N ASN A 365 -7.09 -21.30 4.40
CA ASN A 365 -7.03 -22.00 3.11
C ASN A 365 -6.14 -23.24 3.20
N PRO A 366 -6.37 -24.25 2.35
CA PRO A 366 -5.66 -25.54 2.44
C PRO A 366 -4.14 -25.45 2.41
N TYR A 367 -3.58 -24.44 1.76
CA TYR A 367 -2.14 -24.30 1.51
C TYR A 367 -1.60 -22.94 1.96
N ASP A 368 -2.24 -22.30 2.94
CA ASP A 368 -1.80 -21.02 3.48
C ASP A 368 -0.57 -21.14 4.41
N TYR A 369 -0.19 -20.04 5.05
CA TYR A 369 0.98 -19.96 5.91
C TYR A 369 0.98 -20.97 7.07
N SER A 370 -0.19 -21.49 7.46
CA SER A 370 -0.32 -22.52 8.51
C SER A 370 0.52 -23.76 8.24
N THR A 371 0.82 -24.03 6.97
CA THR A 371 1.63 -25.21 6.55
C THR A 371 3.12 -25.09 6.90
N VAL A 372 3.61 -23.89 7.15
CA VAL A 372 5.05 -23.61 7.39
C VAL A 372 5.32 -22.80 8.66
N ILE A 373 4.30 -22.26 9.31
CA ILE A 373 4.44 -21.31 10.42
C ILE A 373 5.38 -21.81 11.54
N ASP A 374 5.26 -23.07 11.95
CA ASP A 374 6.04 -23.62 13.07
C ASP A 374 7.55 -23.62 12.81
N SER A 375 7.97 -23.68 11.56
CA SER A 375 9.37 -23.63 11.16
C SER A 375 9.88 -22.25 10.78
N CYS A 376 8.99 -21.31 10.44
CA CYS A 376 9.38 -20.05 9.80
C CYS A 376 9.02 -18.78 10.59
N PHE A 377 7.99 -18.79 11.45
CA PHE A 377 7.43 -17.54 11.99
C PHE A 377 8.44 -16.63 12.70
N ARG A 378 9.38 -17.20 13.44
CA ARG A 378 10.38 -16.42 14.16
C ARG A 378 11.35 -15.72 13.18
N GLU A 379 11.79 -16.44 12.17
CA GLU A 379 12.70 -15.90 11.15
C GLU A 379 11.98 -14.84 10.30
N ASP A 380 10.73 -15.09 9.93
CA ASP A 380 9.92 -14.14 9.18
C ASP A 380 9.64 -12.86 9.96
N LEU A 381 9.31 -12.96 11.27
CA LEU A 381 9.16 -11.79 12.15
C LEU A 381 10.47 -11.02 12.30
N HIS A 382 11.61 -11.74 12.47
CA HIS A 382 12.91 -11.09 12.55
C HIS A 382 13.28 -10.40 11.24
N ALA A 383 13.01 -11.02 10.08
CA ALA A 383 13.28 -10.42 8.77
C ALA A 383 12.50 -9.12 8.59
N MET A 384 11.18 -9.12 8.91
CA MET A 384 10.34 -7.93 8.87
C MET A 384 10.87 -6.84 9.83
N VAL A 385 10.98 -7.15 11.11
CA VAL A 385 11.34 -6.15 12.13
C VAL A 385 12.74 -5.59 11.92
N MET A 386 13.75 -6.44 11.62
CA MET A 386 15.12 -5.99 11.37
C MET A 386 15.24 -5.07 10.17
N ARG A 387 14.50 -5.36 9.08
CA ARG A 387 14.46 -4.51 7.89
C ARG A 387 13.81 -3.16 8.18
N ASP A 388 12.71 -3.17 8.98
CA ASP A 388 11.77 -2.06 9.02
C ASP A 388 11.87 -1.18 10.28
N ARG A 389 12.56 -1.61 11.35
CA ARG A 389 12.60 -0.92 12.65
C ARG A 389 13.16 0.51 12.64
N ASN A 390 13.85 0.93 11.58
CA ASN A 390 14.34 2.30 11.45
C ASN A 390 13.33 3.27 10.84
N HIS A 391 12.20 2.78 10.28
CA HIS A 391 11.17 3.63 9.69
C HIS A 391 10.37 4.38 10.76
N PRO A 392 10.41 5.72 10.81
CA PRO A 392 9.64 6.50 11.76
C PRO A 392 8.12 6.43 11.51
N SER A 393 7.69 6.05 10.32
CA SER A 393 6.28 5.85 9.98
C SER A 393 5.63 4.71 10.76
N ILE A 394 6.37 3.65 11.10
CA ILE A 394 5.82 2.48 11.80
C ILE A 394 5.55 2.81 13.27
N ILE A 395 4.30 2.65 13.70
CA ILE A 395 3.85 2.89 15.08
C ILE A 395 3.45 1.62 15.82
N SER A 396 3.27 0.50 15.13
CA SER A 396 2.93 -0.80 15.73
C SER A 396 3.31 -1.95 14.82
N TRP A 397 3.66 -3.08 15.43
CA TRP A 397 3.81 -4.37 14.77
C TRP A 397 2.55 -5.20 14.96
N SER A 398 1.97 -5.71 13.87
CA SER A 398 0.82 -6.60 13.93
C SER A 398 1.23 -8.06 13.69
N ILE A 399 0.82 -8.95 14.59
CA ILE A 399 1.22 -10.36 14.55
C ILE A 399 0.22 -11.27 13.85
N GLY A 400 -0.98 -10.78 13.55
CA GLY A 400 -2.00 -11.60 12.91
C GLY A 400 -3.30 -10.87 12.62
N ASN A 401 -4.11 -11.51 11.80
CA ASN A 401 -5.43 -11.07 11.41
C ASN A 401 -6.44 -12.20 11.59
N GLU A 402 -7.51 -11.96 12.35
CA GLU A 402 -8.67 -12.88 12.46
C GLU A 402 -8.28 -14.35 12.57
N VAL A 403 -7.32 -14.66 13.44
CA VAL A 403 -6.82 -16.05 13.60
C VAL A 403 -7.95 -17.01 13.99
N ILE A 404 -8.01 -18.15 13.32
CA ILE A 404 -9.12 -19.11 13.50
C ILE A 404 -9.11 -19.74 14.89
N GLU A 405 -7.92 -20.01 15.44
CA GLU A 405 -7.71 -20.61 16.77
C GLU A 405 -8.01 -19.69 17.96
N ARG A 406 -8.55 -18.52 17.77
CA ARG A 406 -8.80 -17.47 18.77
C ARG A 406 -9.53 -17.91 20.05
N LYS A 407 -10.26 -19.05 20.03
CA LYS A 407 -10.89 -19.67 21.20
C LYS A 407 -10.03 -20.72 21.88
N ASP A 408 -8.93 -21.14 21.26
CA ASP A 408 -8.04 -22.14 21.83
C ASP A 408 -7.06 -21.45 22.78
N ILE A 409 -6.89 -21.99 23.99
CA ILE A 409 -5.92 -21.44 24.95
C ILE A 409 -4.51 -21.33 24.37
N ARG A 410 -4.16 -22.13 23.38
CA ARG A 410 -2.88 -22.09 22.68
C ARG A 410 -2.66 -20.79 21.92
N VAL A 411 -3.71 -20.05 21.54
CA VAL A 411 -3.59 -18.74 20.88
C VAL A 411 -2.81 -17.77 21.76
N ILE A 412 -3.05 -17.76 23.06
CA ILE A 412 -2.35 -16.89 24.03
C ILE A 412 -0.85 -17.21 24.04
N TYR A 413 -0.51 -18.51 24.00
CA TYR A 413 0.88 -18.93 23.96
C TYR A 413 1.57 -18.50 22.65
N THR A 414 0.89 -18.67 21.52
CA THR A 414 1.40 -18.24 20.21
C THR A 414 1.61 -16.74 20.15
N ALA A 415 0.63 -15.95 20.58
CA ALA A 415 0.74 -14.48 20.63
C ALA A 415 1.93 -14.03 21.50
N ARG A 416 2.12 -14.65 22.67
CA ARG A 416 3.28 -14.36 23.54
C ARG A 416 4.61 -14.71 22.88
N GLN A 417 4.69 -15.84 22.15
CA GLN A 417 5.92 -16.22 21.44
C GLN A 417 6.24 -15.22 20.31
N MET A 418 5.23 -14.80 19.54
CA MET A 418 5.40 -13.83 18.47
C MET A 418 5.79 -12.44 19.00
N LYS A 419 5.11 -11.97 20.06
CA LYS A 419 5.48 -10.72 20.75
C LYS A 419 6.91 -10.77 21.30
N ALA A 420 7.33 -11.90 21.90
CA ALA A 420 8.68 -12.08 22.38
C ALA A 420 9.70 -12.05 21.23
N ALA A 421 9.40 -12.69 20.08
CA ALA A 421 10.26 -12.66 18.90
C ALA A 421 10.44 -11.24 18.33
N ILE A 422 9.37 -10.44 18.30
CA ILE A 422 9.44 -9.03 17.92
C ILE A 422 10.35 -8.27 18.91
N HIS A 423 10.13 -8.44 20.22
CA HIS A 423 10.86 -7.73 21.27
C HIS A 423 12.35 -8.12 21.34
N GLU A 424 12.76 -9.25 20.78
CA GLU A 424 14.19 -9.55 20.60
C GLU A 424 14.88 -8.57 19.65
N LYS A 425 14.13 -7.88 18.78
CA LYS A 425 14.66 -7.00 17.73
C LYS A 425 14.21 -5.55 17.89
N ASP A 426 13.02 -5.30 18.44
CA ASP A 426 12.48 -3.97 18.69
C ASP A 426 11.51 -3.97 19.88
N THR A 427 11.86 -3.26 20.94
CA THR A 427 11.02 -3.03 22.13
C THR A 427 10.39 -1.65 22.15
N THR A 428 10.57 -0.84 21.10
CA THR A 428 10.15 0.56 21.07
C THR A 428 8.72 0.76 20.56
N ARG A 429 8.14 -0.28 19.94
CA ARG A 429 6.79 -0.23 19.37
C ARG A 429 5.87 -1.26 20.01
N PRO A 430 4.59 -0.90 20.21
CA PRO A 430 3.58 -1.84 20.69
C PRO A 430 3.29 -2.94 19.66
N VAL A 431 2.81 -4.08 20.18
CA VAL A 431 2.36 -5.21 19.38
C VAL A 431 0.84 -5.29 19.41
N THR A 432 0.24 -5.48 18.24
CA THR A 432 -1.20 -5.62 18.03
C THR A 432 -1.56 -6.87 17.25
N GLU A 433 -2.82 -7.17 17.21
CA GLU A 433 -3.46 -8.16 16.35
C GLU A 433 -4.90 -7.71 16.06
N ALA A 434 -5.42 -8.05 14.88
CA ALA A 434 -6.79 -7.78 14.50
C ALA A 434 -7.71 -8.92 14.92
N LEU A 435 -8.52 -8.72 15.96
CA LEU A 435 -9.48 -9.67 16.46
C LEU A 435 -10.84 -9.51 15.75
N CYS A 436 -11.50 -10.61 15.41
CA CYS A 436 -12.87 -10.60 14.92
C CYS A 436 -13.78 -11.43 15.80
N ALA A 437 -15.05 -11.06 15.87
CA ALA A 437 -16.05 -11.81 16.64
C ALA A 437 -17.01 -12.54 15.72
N TRP A 438 -16.71 -13.79 15.43
CA TRP A 438 -17.68 -14.70 14.83
C TRP A 438 -18.45 -15.49 15.89
N ASP A 439 -18.18 -15.20 17.16
CA ASP A 439 -18.71 -15.90 18.32
C ASP A 439 -19.58 -15.01 19.17
N ARG A 440 -20.62 -15.57 19.76
CA ARG A 440 -21.57 -14.84 20.62
C ARG A 440 -20.92 -14.35 21.91
N ASP A 441 -19.99 -15.13 22.45
CA ASP A 441 -19.30 -14.87 23.72
C ASP A 441 -17.97 -14.16 23.44
N TRP A 442 -18.04 -12.85 23.14
CA TRP A 442 -16.88 -12.01 22.82
C TRP A 442 -15.83 -11.99 23.93
N GLU A 443 -16.29 -12.04 25.18
CA GLU A 443 -15.45 -11.97 26.38
C GLU A 443 -14.45 -13.13 26.50
N ILE A 444 -14.64 -14.21 25.73
CA ILE A 444 -13.69 -15.34 25.65
C ILE A 444 -12.32 -14.89 25.11
N TYR A 445 -12.26 -13.75 24.39
CA TYR A 445 -11.04 -13.23 23.82
C TYR A 445 -10.23 -12.36 24.79
N ASP A 446 -10.76 -12.00 25.96
CA ASP A 446 -10.07 -11.13 26.91
C ASP A 446 -8.66 -11.63 27.29
N PRO A 447 -8.41 -12.93 27.57
CA PRO A 447 -7.06 -13.41 27.86
C PRO A 447 -6.08 -13.30 26.67
N HIS A 448 -6.59 -13.34 25.43
CA HIS A 448 -5.80 -13.10 24.23
C HIS A 448 -5.52 -11.60 24.08
N ALA A 449 -6.53 -10.76 24.23
CA ALA A 449 -6.40 -9.31 24.19
C ALA A 449 -5.40 -8.76 25.22
N GLU A 450 -5.30 -9.38 26.42
CA GLU A 450 -4.31 -9.01 27.45
C GLU A 450 -2.84 -9.21 27.03
N VAL A 451 -2.55 -10.01 26.00
CA VAL A 451 -1.20 -10.14 25.45
C VAL A 451 -0.81 -8.95 24.61
N LEU A 452 -1.77 -8.30 23.99
CA LEU A 452 -1.56 -7.19 23.05
C LEU A 452 -1.39 -5.86 23.79
N ASP A 453 -0.59 -4.97 23.24
CA ASP A 453 -0.41 -3.62 23.80
C ASP A 453 -1.52 -2.66 23.32
N VAL A 454 -1.99 -2.84 22.09
CA VAL A 454 -3.17 -2.18 21.52
C VAL A 454 -4.03 -3.26 20.87
N VAL A 455 -5.31 -3.31 21.17
CA VAL A 455 -6.19 -4.38 20.71
C VAL A 455 -6.94 -3.95 19.46
N GLY A 456 -6.76 -4.71 18.37
CA GLY A 456 -7.46 -4.51 17.11
C GLY A 456 -8.83 -5.18 17.09
N TYR A 457 -9.80 -4.49 16.51
CA TYR A 457 -11.18 -4.97 16.35
C TYR A 457 -11.58 -4.90 14.88
N ASN A 458 -11.94 -6.03 14.29
CA ASN A 458 -12.50 -6.05 12.94
C ASN A 458 -14.03 -6.03 13.02
N TYR A 459 -14.66 -4.97 12.47
CA TYR A 459 -16.12 -4.78 12.37
C TYR A 459 -16.90 -4.80 13.70
N MET A 460 -16.22 -4.54 14.83
CA MET A 460 -16.76 -4.71 16.17
C MET A 460 -16.88 -3.40 16.97
N ILE A 461 -17.11 -2.29 16.28
CA ILE A 461 -17.17 -0.96 16.89
C ILE A 461 -18.14 -0.87 18.08
N PHE A 462 -19.20 -1.65 18.06
CA PHE A 462 -20.22 -1.68 19.12
C PHE A 462 -19.75 -2.38 20.41
N LYS A 463 -18.59 -3.03 20.40
CA LYS A 463 -17.99 -3.67 21.59
C LYS A 463 -17.07 -2.74 22.38
N HIS A 464 -16.54 -1.69 21.79
CA HIS A 464 -15.55 -0.83 22.43
C HIS A 464 -16.00 -0.26 23.79
N ALA A 465 -17.24 0.22 23.88
CA ALA A 465 -17.76 0.79 25.14
C ALA A 465 -17.90 -0.25 26.25
N SER A 466 -18.41 -1.46 25.94
CA SER A 466 -18.55 -2.55 26.92
C SER A 466 -17.19 -3.07 27.38
N ASP A 467 -16.22 -3.13 26.46
CA ASP A 467 -14.89 -3.62 26.74
C ASP A 467 -14.09 -2.60 27.59
N HIS A 468 -14.21 -1.31 27.28
CA HIS A 468 -13.65 -0.26 28.11
C HIS A 468 -14.26 -0.24 29.53
N GLN A 469 -15.57 -0.50 29.66
CA GLN A 469 -16.21 -0.62 30.98
C GLN A 469 -15.63 -1.81 31.77
N ARG A 470 -15.31 -2.92 31.10
CA ARG A 470 -14.75 -4.14 31.68
C ARG A 470 -13.25 -4.01 31.99
N ASP A 471 -12.51 -3.38 31.07
CA ASP A 471 -11.07 -3.09 31.18
C ASP A 471 -10.78 -1.62 30.80
N PRO A 472 -10.84 -0.70 31.76
CA PRO A 472 -10.65 0.74 31.49
C PRO A 472 -9.25 1.14 30.98
N LYS A 473 -8.27 0.24 31.06
CA LYS A 473 -6.91 0.50 30.59
C LYS A 473 -6.68 0.05 29.14
N ARG A 474 -7.62 -0.72 28.57
CA ARG A 474 -7.49 -1.26 27.23
C ARG A 474 -7.51 -0.15 26.19
N VAL A 475 -6.44 -0.03 25.44
CA VAL A 475 -6.39 0.81 24.24
C VAL A 475 -6.83 -0.01 23.05
N MET A 476 -7.75 0.55 22.26
CA MET A 476 -8.40 -0.16 21.17
C MET A 476 -8.33 0.66 19.88
N TRP A 477 -8.34 0.01 18.74
CA TRP A 477 -8.60 0.58 17.43
C TRP A 477 -9.47 -0.34 16.60
N GLN A 478 -10.20 0.24 15.66
CA GLN A 478 -10.94 -0.51 14.66
C GLN A 478 -9.98 -0.85 13.53
N THR A 479 -9.48 -2.09 13.49
CA THR A 479 -8.51 -2.54 12.49
C THR A 479 -9.13 -2.83 11.13
N GLU A 480 -10.45 -3.09 11.10
CA GLU A 480 -11.24 -3.14 9.86
C GLU A 480 -12.66 -2.62 10.12
N SER A 481 -13.18 -1.81 9.20
CA SER A 481 -14.52 -1.28 9.26
C SER A 481 -15.22 -1.25 7.90
N TYR A 482 -16.57 -1.33 7.92
CA TYR A 482 -17.35 -1.25 6.69
C TYR A 482 -17.30 0.15 6.07
N PRO A 483 -17.07 0.28 4.74
CA PRO A 483 -17.03 1.58 4.08
C PRO A 483 -18.27 2.44 4.32
N ARG A 484 -19.46 1.83 4.30
CA ARG A 484 -20.75 2.51 4.50
C ARG A 484 -20.95 3.10 5.90
N ASP A 485 -20.21 2.60 6.91
CA ASP A 485 -20.35 3.01 8.31
C ASP A 485 -19.39 4.15 8.72
N ALA A 486 -18.82 4.85 7.74
CA ALA A 486 -17.81 5.90 7.92
C ALA A 486 -18.14 6.91 9.03
N PHE A 487 -19.39 7.41 9.10
CA PHE A 487 -19.79 8.36 10.14
C PHE A 487 -19.78 7.74 11.54
N ASN A 488 -20.35 6.53 11.68
CA ASN A 488 -20.46 5.88 12.98
C ASN A 488 -19.08 5.53 13.54
N ASN A 489 -18.19 5.03 12.68
CA ASN A 489 -16.82 4.70 13.05
C ASN A 489 -16.04 5.95 13.46
N TRP A 490 -16.11 7.03 12.65
CA TRP A 490 -15.53 8.32 12.99
C TRP A 490 -16.06 8.86 14.31
N ALA A 491 -17.37 8.83 14.55
CA ALA A 491 -17.97 9.37 15.75
C ALA A 491 -17.51 8.64 17.01
N VAL A 492 -17.43 7.30 16.97
CA VAL A 492 -16.95 6.51 18.12
C VAL A 492 -15.48 6.81 18.41
N ALA A 493 -14.61 6.82 17.41
CA ALA A 493 -13.20 7.11 17.59
C ALA A 493 -12.94 8.57 18.02
N ASN A 494 -13.71 9.52 17.47
CA ASN A 494 -13.59 10.94 17.84
C ASN A 494 -14.03 11.23 19.29
N ASP A 495 -15.08 10.55 19.74
CA ASP A 495 -15.71 10.83 21.05
C ASP A 495 -15.08 10.06 22.21
N ASN A 496 -14.31 8.99 21.92
CA ASN A 496 -13.79 8.09 22.94
C ASN A 496 -12.27 7.95 22.82
N PRO A 497 -11.48 8.49 23.74
CA PRO A 497 -10.01 8.46 23.64
C PRO A 497 -9.43 7.04 23.66
N TYR A 498 -10.10 6.09 24.30
CA TYR A 498 -9.67 4.69 24.34
C TYR A 498 -9.84 3.97 22.96
N VAL A 499 -10.50 4.61 21.98
CA VAL A 499 -10.56 4.16 20.57
C VAL A 499 -9.67 5.09 19.77
N VAL A 500 -8.42 4.71 19.56
CA VAL A 500 -7.40 5.60 19.00
C VAL A 500 -7.51 5.81 17.49
N GLY A 501 -8.31 5.00 16.79
CA GLY A 501 -8.51 5.15 15.34
C GLY A 501 -9.43 4.13 14.71
N ASP A 502 -9.68 4.34 13.41
CA ASP A 502 -10.50 3.50 12.53
C ASP A 502 -9.77 3.28 11.21
N MET A 503 -9.75 2.04 10.72
CA MET A 503 -9.17 1.65 9.44
C MET A 503 -10.24 1.01 8.56
N VAL A 504 -10.56 1.66 7.45
CA VAL A 504 -11.56 1.14 6.52
C VAL A 504 -11.03 -0.08 5.76
N TRP A 505 -11.88 -1.05 5.55
CA TRP A 505 -11.68 -2.15 4.59
C TRP A 505 -12.36 -1.80 3.26
N THR A 506 -11.64 -1.21 2.26
CA THR A 506 -10.21 -0.91 2.18
C THR A 506 -9.94 0.53 1.69
N GLY A 507 -8.68 0.95 1.68
CA GLY A 507 -8.29 2.24 1.07
C GLY A 507 -8.32 2.20 -0.45
N LEU A 508 -7.87 1.10 -1.04
CA LEU A 508 -7.81 0.86 -2.49
C LEU A 508 -8.63 -0.38 -2.86
N ASP A 509 -9.26 -0.36 -4.02
CA ASP A 509 -9.71 -1.60 -4.65
C ASP A 509 -8.50 -2.49 -4.93
N TYR A 510 -8.66 -3.80 -4.83
CA TYR A 510 -7.56 -4.76 -4.93
C TYR A 510 -7.97 -6.03 -5.67
N LEU A 511 -6.98 -6.79 -6.11
CA LEU A 511 -7.20 -8.07 -6.78
C LEU A 511 -7.47 -9.20 -5.78
N GLY A 512 -8.29 -10.15 -6.17
CA GLY A 512 -8.74 -11.23 -5.28
C GLY A 512 -9.93 -10.85 -4.41
N GLU A 513 -10.31 -11.73 -3.48
CA GLU A 513 -11.56 -11.64 -2.69
C GLU A 513 -12.74 -11.18 -3.55
N SER A 514 -12.91 -11.87 -4.65
CA SER A 514 -13.76 -11.51 -5.78
C SER A 514 -15.14 -11.06 -5.36
N SER A 515 -15.53 -9.85 -5.77
CA SER A 515 -16.82 -9.21 -5.52
C SER A 515 -17.06 -8.64 -4.12
N ILE A 516 -16.11 -8.67 -3.17
CA ILE A 516 -16.29 -7.96 -1.90
C ILE A 516 -16.53 -6.47 -2.17
N GLY A 517 -17.58 -5.92 -1.54
CA GLY A 517 -17.98 -4.52 -1.70
C GLY A 517 -18.83 -4.22 -2.92
N ARG A 518 -19.19 -5.21 -3.71
CA ARG A 518 -20.08 -4.98 -4.85
C ARG A 518 -21.48 -4.54 -4.43
N TYR A 519 -22.14 -3.81 -5.27
CA TYR A 519 -23.59 -3.75 -5.36
C TYR A 519 -24.05 -4.59 -6.56
N TYR A 520 -25.31 -4.99 -6.58
CA TYR A 520 -25.89 -5.77 -7.68
C TYR A 520 -27.35 -5.39 -7.88
N TYR A 521 -27.93 -5.82 -9.00
CA TYR A 521 -29.33 -5.56 -9.28
C TYR A 521 -30.17 -6.80 -9.05
N LYS A 522 -31.42 -6.60 -8.62
CA LYS A 522 -32.34 -7.72 -8.40
C LYS A 522 -32.43 -8.62 -9.62
N GLY A 523 -32.27 -9.91 -9.41
CA GLY A 523 -32.21 -10.92 -10.47
C GLY A 523 -30.79 -11.33 -10.89
N GLU A 524 -29.76 -10.55 -10.47
CA GLU A 524 -28.38 -11.01 -10.56
C GLU A 524 -28.06 -11.96 -9.39
N ARG A 525 -26.93 -12.66 -9.47
CA ARG A 525 -26.43 -13.52 -8.40
C ARG A 525 -26.25 -12.72 -7.13
N GLU A 526 -26.83 -13.20 -6.02
CA GLU A 526 -26.77 -12.56 -4.70
C GLU A 526 -25.45 -12.85 -3.97
N GLY A 527 -25.13 -12.02 -2.94
CA GLY A 527 -24.04 -12.25 -2.01
C GLY A 527 -22.68 -11.72 -2.45
N GLU A 528 -21.67 -12.11 -1.71
CA GLU A 528 -20.24 -11.83 -1.93
C GLU A 528 -19.48 -13.14 -1.99
N SER A 529 -18.23 -13.12 -2.45
CA SER A 529 -17.44 -14.32 -2.75
C SER A 529 -17.37 -15.34 -1.62
N TRP A 530 -17.28 -14.89 -0.39
CA TRP A 530 -17.15 -15.76 0.78
C TRP A 530 -18.52 -16.25 1.33
N THR A 531 -19.63 -15.60 0.96
CA THR A 531 -20.97 -16.00 1.40
C THR A 531 -21.62 -17.01 0.45
N GLU A 532 -21.40 -16.88 -0.85
CA GLU A 532 -22.11 -17.61 -1.92
C GLU A 532 -21.20 -18.54 -2.74
N GLY A 533 -19.94 -18.65 -2.37
CA GLY A 533 -19.01 -19.59 -3.00
C GLY A 533 -18.66 -19.30 -4.45
N GLY A 534 -18.20 -18.08 -4.73
CA GLY A 534 -17.55 -17.75 -5.98
C GLY A 534 -18.37 -16.89 -6.95
N PHE A 535 -17.69 -15.94 -7.56
CA PHE A 535 -18.21 -15.02 -8.58
C PHE A 535 -17.26 -15.03 -9.79
N PRO A 536 -17.46 -15.94 -10.75
CA PRO A 536 -16.48 -16.21 -11.80
C PRO A 536 -16.10 -15.02 -12.69
N GLU A 537 -16.99 -14.05 -12.85
CA GLU A 537 -16.70 -12.85 -13.63
C GLU A 537 -15.88 -11.83 -12.85
N TRP A 538 -15.90 -11.90 -11.49
CA TRP A 538 -15.18 -10.97 -10.66
C TRP A 538 -13.79 -11.50 -10.31
N HIS A 539 -12.78 -10.66 -10.45
CA HIS A 539 -11.40 -10.99 -10.10
C HIS A 539 -10.79 -10.04 -9.06
N GLY A 540 -11.59 -9.14 -8.49
CA GLY A 540 -11.16 -8.23 -7.43
C GLY A 540 -12.30 -7.75 -6.55
N ALA A 541 -11.93 -7.03 -5.49
CA ALA A 541 -12.78 -6.40 -4.50
C ALA A 541 -12.93 -4.90 -4.80
N CYS A 542 -14.15 -4.37 -4.69
CA CYS A 542 -14.47 -2.97 -5.01
C CYS A 542 -14.91 -2.16 -3.77
N CYS A 543 -14.51 -2.58 -2.57
CA CYS A 543 -14.78 -1.90 -1.31
C CYS A 543 -13.86 -0.72 -1.00
N GLY A 544 -12.84 -0.47 -1.82
CA GLY A 544 -11.88 0.62 -1.63
C GLY A 544 -12.51 2.01 -1.71
N ASP A 545 -11.96 2.95 -0.96
CA ASP A 545 -12.27 4.38 -1.08
C ASP A 545 -11.75 4.97 -2.41
N VAL A 546 -10.71 4.35 -2.98
CA VAL A 546 -10.12 4.67 -4.28
C VAL A 546 -10.16 3.43 -5.15
N ASP A 547 -10.60 3.58 -6.42
CA ASP A 547 -10.66 2.45 -7.33
C ASP A 547 -9.29 2.03 -7.87
N ILE A 548 -9.23 0.89 -8.54
CA ILE A 548 -7.98 0.30 -9.07
C ILE A 548 -7.24 1.22 -10.08
N THR A 549 -7.92 2.19 -10.68
CA THR A 549 -7.31 3.20 -11.58
C THR A 549 -6.77 4.40 -10.81
N GLY A 550 -7.15 4.56 -9.54
CA GLY A 550 -6.77 5.67 -8.67
C GLY A 550 -7.79 6.79 -8.61
N TRP A 551 -9.03 6.59 -9.10
CA TRP A 551 -10.10 7.54 -8.92
C TRP A 551 -10.71 7.41 -7.51
N ARG A 552 -10.83 8.55 -6.81
CA ARG A 552 -11.48 8.64 -5.49
C ARG A 552 -12.98 8.51 -5.64
N LYS A 553 -13.57 7.51 -4.98
CA LYS A 553 -15.03 7.34 -4.95
C LYS A 553 -15.68 8.39 -4.03
N PRO A 554 -16.97 8.72 -4.19
CA PRO A 554 -17.65 9.69 -3.34
C PRO A 554 -17.53 9.43 -1.83
N ILE A 555 -17.51 8.16 -1.41
CA ILE A 555 -17.33 7.79 0.01
C ILE A 555 -15.96 8.24 0.56
N SER A 556 -14.92 8.26 -0.25
CA SER A 556 -13.60 8.79 0.12
C SER A 556 -13.66 10.29 0.44
N HIS A 557 -14.39 11.06 -0.34
CA HIS A 557 -14.58 12.50 -0.09
C HIS A 557 -15.42 12.77 1.15
N TYR A 558 -16.41 11.91 1.42
CA TYR A 558 -17.19 11.98 2.65
C TYR A 558 -16.32 11.71 3.89
N ARG A 559 -15.50 10.69 3.84
CA ARG A 559 -14.59 10.31 4.92
C ARG A 559 -13.54 11.38 5.18
N ASP A 560 -12.90 11.90 4.14
CA ASP A 560 -11.95 13.01 4.21
C ASP A 560 -12.59 14.26 4.86
N MET A 561 -13.82 14.60 4.49
CA MET A 561 -14.57 15.71 5.10
C MET A 561 -14.81 15.47 6.60
N LEU A 562 -15.16 14.23 7.02
CA LEU A 562 -15.35 13.90 8.44
C LEU A 562 -14.07 14.12 9.26
N TRP A 563 -12.93 13.76 8.68
CA TRP A 563 -11.64 13.77 9.37
C TRP A 563 -10.94 15.12 9.37
N ASN A 564 -10.87 15.76 8.22
CA ASN A 564 -9.94 16.84 7.93
C ASN A 564 -10.61 18.22 7.77
N ALA A 565 -11.93 18.31 7.92
CA ALA A 565 -12.65 19.55 7.83
C ALA A 565 -13.20 19.98 9.18
N ASP A 566 -13.22 21.30 9.43
CA ASP A 566 -13.98 21.97 10.48
C ASP A 566 -15.04 22.89 9.85
N GLU A 567 -15.85 23.57 10.66
CA GLU A 567 -16.87 24.48 10.14
C GLU A 567 -16.28 25.66 9.37
N ALA A 568 -15.10 26.15 9.79
CA ALA A 568 -14.45 27.31 9.18
C ALA A 568 -13.76 26.96 7.85
N ASN A 569 -13.21 25.74 7.75
CA ASN A 569 -12.48 25.26 6.58
C ASN A 569 -13.18 24.10 5.87
N SER A 570 -14.50 23.98 6.01
CA SER A 570 -15.26 22.87 5.48
C SER A 570 -15.02 22.67 3.99
N SER A 571 -14.71 21.44 3.61
CA SER A 571 -14.79 20.99 2.23
C SER A 571 -16.24 21.01 1.76
N LEU A 572 -16.45 21.11 0.45
CA LEU A 572 -17.77 21.00 -0.17
C LEU A 572 -17.64 20.01 -1.33
N TYR A 573 -18.35 18.91 -1.24
CA TYR A 573 -18.39 17.90 -2.29
C TYR A 573 -19.85 17.51 -2.60
N MET A 574 -20.14 17.23 -3.85
CA MET A 574 -21.48 16.85 -4.31
C MET A 574 -21.40 15.58 -5.15
N ALA A 575 -22.27 14.64 -4.85
CA ALA A 575 -22.42 13.39 -5.60
C ALA A 575 -23.91 13.06 -5.79
N VAL A 576 -24.20 12.20 -6.74
CA VAL A 576 -25.55 11.80 -7.10
C VAL A 576 -25.69 10.30 -6.94
N CYS A 577 -26.66 9.89 -6.14
CA CYS A 577 -26.99 8.48 -5.97
C CYS A 577 -27.61 7.92 -7.25
N GLU A 578 -27.15 6.78 -7.72
CA GLU A 578 -27.82 6.05 -8.80
C GLU A 578 -29.27 5.79 -8.40
N PRO A 579 -30.25 6.20 -9.23
CA PRO A 579 -31.65 6.00 -8.86
C PRO A 579 -32.01 4.52 -8.83
N ASP A 580 -32.67 4.10 -7.79
CA ASP A 580 -33.22 2.74 -7.71
C ASP A 580 -34.18 2.49 -8.88
N GLY A 581 -33.90 1.45 -9.65
CA GLY A 581 -34.64 1.16 -10.88
C GLY A 581 -34.13 1.87 -12.14
N TYR A 582 -33.00 2.60 -12.09
CA TYR A 582 -32.38 3.17 -13.29
C TYR A 582 -31.79 2.08 -14.19
N VAL A 583 -30.93 1.25 -13.66
CA VAL A 583 -30.44 0.00 -14.31
C VAL A 583 -31.30 -1.18 -13.83
N GLY A 584 -31.61 -1.24 -12.56
CA GLY A 584 -32.37 -2.28 -11.86
C GLY A 584 -32.58 -1.89 -10.39
N GLU A 585 -33.32 -2.71 -9.63
CA GLU A 585 -33.45 -2.55 -8.18
C GLU A 585 -32.11 -2.86 -7.50
N VAL A 586 -31.51 -1.85 -6.86
CA VAL A 586 -30.18 -1.95 -6.25
C VAL A 586 -30.22 -2.80 -4.99
N LYS A 587 -29.28 -3.74 -4.89
CA LYS A 587 -29.01 -4.54 -3.69
C LYS A 587 -27.55 -4.31 -3.25
N LEU A 588 -27.36 -4.23 -1.94
CA LEU A 588 -26.02 -4.00 -1.35
C LEU A 588 -25.52 -5.28 -0.68
N THR A 589 -24.26 -5.54 -0.87
CA THR A 589 -23.52 -6.54 -0.08
C THR A 589 -23.05 -5.97 1.26
N MET A 590 -22.38 -6.76 2.09
CA MET A 590 -21.98 -6.36 3.43
C MET A 590 -21.02 -5.17 3.43
N TRP A 591 -20.05 -5.14 2.51
CA TRP A 591 -19.13 -4.01 2.32
C TRP A 591 -19.61 -3.01 1.25
N GLY A 592 -20.74 -3.28 0.62
CA GLY A 592 -21.26 -2.45 -0.46
C GLY A 592 -21.69 -1.06 0.02
N VAL A 593 -21.34 -0.06 -0.79
CA VAL A 593 -21.83 1.31 -0.67
C VAL A 593 -22.81 1.56 -1.79
N TRP A 594 -23.89 2.33 -1.53
CA TRP A 594 -24.84 2.68 -2.58
C TRP A 594 -24.12 3.31 -3.78
N PRO A 595 -24.36 2.84 -5.01
CA PRO A 595 -23.70 3.38 -6.19
C PRO A 595 -23.96 4.87 -6.31
N THR A 596 -22.92 5.66 -6.13
CA THR A 596 -22.99 7.13 -6.04
C THR A 596 -21.86 7.70 -6.91
N TRP A 597 -22.16 8.71 -7.70
CA TRP A 597 -21.28 9.20 -8.75
C TRP A 597 -21.14 10.72 -8.73
N GLU A 598 -19.96 11.20 -9.10
CA GLU A 598 -19.69 12.61 -9.37
C GLU A 598 -20.19 12.96 -10.80
N SER A 599 -21.50 12.86 -11.00
CA SER A 599 -22.10 13.00 -12.33
C SER A 599 -23.54 13.51 -12.24
N TRP A 600 -23.91 14.42 -13.16
CA TRP A 600 -25.28 14.85 -13.43
C TRP A 600 -25.74 14.40 -14.83
N THR A 601 -25.42 13.17 -15.23
CA THR A 601 -25.79 12.58 -16.52
C THR A 601 -26.57 11.29 -16.27
N TRP A 602 -27.89 11.35 -16.47
CA TRP A 602 -28.84 10.25 -16.19
C TRP A 602 -29.88 10.17 -17.29
N ARG A 603 -29.46 9.80 -18.50
CA ARG A 603 -30.30 9.76 -19.71
C ARG A 603 -31.46 8.78 -19.54
N GLY A 604 -32.68 9.22 -19.93
CA GLY A 604 -33.90 8.43 -19.78
C GLY A 604 -34.51 8.48 -18.38
N TRP A 605 -33.94 9.28 -17.47
CA TRP A 605 -34.49 9.51 -16.13
C TRP A 605 -35.20 10.86 -15.97
N GLU A 606 -35.37 11.60 -17.07
CA GLU A 606 -35.94 12.95 -17.09
C GLU A 606 -37.30 12.99 -16.40
N GLY A 607 -37.51 13.97 -15.51
CA GLY A 607 -38.72 14.17 -14.74
C GLY A 607 -38.90 13.24 -13.53
N LYS A 608 -38.04 12.24 -13.35
CA LYS A 608 -38.12 11.31 -12.23
C LYS A 608 -37.22 11.74 -11.06
N PRO A 609 -37.55 11.33 -9.82
CA PRO A 609 -36.77 11.72 -8.64
C PRO A 609 -35.40 11.07 -8.61
N ILE A 610 -34.39 11.85 -8.19
CA ILE A 610 -33.01 11.42 -7.97
C ILE A 610 -32.45 12.06 -6.69
N ASN A 611 -31.66 11.33 -5.94
CA ASN A 611 -31.05 11.85 -4.72
C ASN A 611 -29.68 12.45 -5.00
N VAL A 612 -29.50 13.68 -4.54
CA VAL A 612 -28.23 14.43 -4.57
C VAL A 612 -27.73 14.53 -3.14
N GLU A 613 -26.52 14.04 -2.88
CA GLU A 613 -25.83 14.17 -1.60
C GLU A 613 -24.78 15.28 -1.68
N VAL A 614 -24.79 16.16 -0.68
CA VAL A 614 -23.76 17.19 -0.51
C VAL A 614 -23.10 16.99 0.85
N TYR A 615 -21.78 16.85 0.85
CA TYR A 615 -20.96 16.60 2.04
C TYR A 615 -20.27 17.88 2.47
N THR A 616 -20.52 18.33 3.69
CA THR A 616 -19.88 19.52 4.27
C THR A 616 -20.16 19.63 5.76
N LYS A 617 -19.28 20.30 6.50
CA LYS A 617 -19.53 20.74 7.90
C LYS A 617 -20.08 22.15 7.99
N SER A 618 -20.23 22.86 6.85
CA SER A 618 -20.94 24.16 6.83
C SER A 618 -22.40 23.97 7.21
N PRO A 619 -22.98 24.84 8.05
CA PRO A 619 -24.30 24.60 8.66
C PRO A 619 -25.47 24.65 7.67
N GLU A 620 -25.30 25.24 6.50
CA GLU A 620 -26.35 25.40 5.49
C GLU A 620 -25.83 25.08 4.09
N VAL A 621 -26.62 24.34 3.31
CA VAL A 621 -26.39 24.05 1.89
C VAL A 621 -27.57 24.53 1.07
N LYS A 622 -27.31 25.27 -0.02
CA LYS A 622 -28.26 25.63 -1.08
C LYS A 622 -27.98 24.84 -2.34
N LEU A 623 -28.98 24.22 -2.91
CA LEU A 623 -28.89 23.48 -4.17
C LEU A 623 -29.66 24.22 -5.27
N TYR A 624 -29.07 24.34 -6.44
CA TYR A 624 -29.63 24.97 -7.62
C TYR A 624 -29.59 23.99 -8.80
N LEU A 625 -30.66 23.97 -9.58
CA LEU A 625 -30.74 23.27 -10.86
C LEU A 625 -31.04 24.29 -11.95
N ASN A 626 -30.17 24.44 -12.94
CA ASN A 626 -30.27 25.41 -14.02
C ASN A 626 -30.54 26.85 -13.47
N ASP A 627 -29.71 27.22 -12.46
CA ASP A 627 -29.78 28.49 -11.72
C ASP A 627 -31.07 28.74 -10.91
N GLN A 628 -32.00 27.79 -10.89
CA GLN A 628 -33.19 27.86 -10.04
C GLN A 628 -32.91 27.16 -8.70
N LEU A 629 -33.26 27.84 -7.59
CA LEU A 629 -33.12 27.27 -6.26
C LEU A 629 -34.06 26.08 -6.09
N VAL A 630 -33.47 24.89 -5.89
CA VAL A 630 -34.18 23.65 -5.55
C VAL A 630 -34.59 23.66 -4.09
N GLY A 631 -33.69 24.10 -3.21
CA GLY A 631 -33.97 24.19 -1.78
C GLY A 631 -32.75 24.51 -0.95
N THR A 632 -32.99 24.71 0.35
CA THR A 632 -31.99 24.95 1.38
C THR A 632 -32.12 23.89 2.46
N LYS A 633 -31.00 23.30 2.89
CA LYS A 633 -30.98 22.33 3.97
C LYS A 633 -29.96 22.69 5.04
N GLN A 634 -30.33 22.47 6.30
CA GLN A 634 -29.42 22.58 7.43
C GLN A 634 -28.57 21.28 7.56
N VAL A 635 -27.32 21.47 7.90
CA VAL A 635 -26.34 20.40 8.06
C VAL A 635 -25.78 20.47 9.47
N SER A 636 -25.72 19.33 10.13
CA SER A 636 -25.20 19.18 11.48
C SER A 636 -24.66 17.74 11.68
N ARG A 637 -24.18 17.48 12.88
CA ARG A 637 -23.80 16.12 13.26
C ARG A 637 -25.00 15.13 13.19
N ASP A 638 -26.21 15.60 13.53
CA ASP A 638 -27.43 14.77 13.47
C ASP A 638 -27.80 14.39 12.04
N THR A 639 -27.49 15.23 11.06
CA THR A 639 -27.63 14.91 9.63
C THR A 639 -26.42 14.16 9.09
N LYS A 640 -25.48 13.73 9.96
CA LYS A 640 -24.22 13.11 9.61
C LYS A 640 -23.36 13.94 8.64
N PHE A 641 -23.48 15.28 8.72
CA PHE A 641 -22.82 16.24 7.82
C PHE A 641 -23.14 16.02 6.34
N LYS A 642 -24.36 15.55 6.05
CA LYS A 642 -24.91 15.40 4.71
C LYS A 642 -26.17 16.25 4.52
N ALA A 643 -26.25 16.93 3.39
CA ALA A 643 -27.52 17.47 2.87
C ALA A 643 -27.98 16.58 1.72
N VAL A 644 -29.12 15.90 1.88
CA VAL A 644 -29.68 15.01 0.85
C VAL A 644 -30.90 15.69 0.22
N PHE A 645 -30.83 15.98 -1.07
CA PHE A 645 -31.92 16.60 -1.83
C PHE A 645 -32.55 15.56 -2.76
N ASN A 646 -33.88 15.46 -2.73
CA ASN A 646 -34.62 14.70 -3.73
C ASN A 646 -35.05 15.67 -4.83
N VAL A 647 -34.57 15.48 -6.05
CA VAL A 647 -34.69 16.38 -7.18
C VAL A 647 -35.33 15.66 -8.35
N ASN A 648 -36.28 16.24 -9.06
CA ASN A 648 -36.71 15.70 -10.35
C ASN A 648 -35.63 16.00 -11.39
N TYR A 649 -35.01 14.96 -11.92
CA TYR A 649 -33.89 15.08 -12.84
C TYR A 649 -34.28 15.87 -14.10
N GLN A 650 -33.46 16.83 -14.44
CA GLN A 650 -33.48 17.57 -15.71
C GLN A 650 -32.04 17.77 -16.18
N PRO A 651 -31.74 17.55 -17.46
CA PRO A 651 -30.44 17.87 -18.02
C PRO A 651 -30.06 19.34 -17.78
N GLY A 652 -28.78 19.63 -17.59
CA GLY A 652 -28.26 20.97 -17.38
C GLY A 652 -27.18 21.03 -16.32
N THR A 653 -27.23 22.03 -15.46
CA THR A 653 -26.20 22.31 -14.45
C THR A 653 -26.79 22.20 -13.05
N LEU A 654 -26.22 21.33 -12.25
CA LEU A 654 -26.49 21.17 -10.82
C LEU A 654 -25.41 21.88 -10.03
N ARG A 655 -25.74 22.79 -9.12
CA ARG A 655 -24.79 23.59 -8.34
C ARG A 655 -25.17 23.59 -6.87
N ALA A 656 -24.24 23.22 -6.01
CA ALA A 656 -24.39 23.34 -4.56
C ALA A 656 -23.51 24.46 -4.01
N GLU A 657 -24.02 25.18 -3.02
CA GLU A 657 -23.33 26.28 -2.32
C GLU A 657 -23.37 26.06 -0.81
N ALA A 658 -22.23 26.20 -0.14
CA ALA A 658 -22.11 26.18 1.31
C ALA A 658 -20.81 26.86 1.76
N GLY A 659 -20.85 27.61 2.87
CA GLY A 659 -19.66 28.23 3.47
C GLY A 659 -18.86 29.15 2.50
N GLY A 660 -19.53 29.82 1.57
CA GLY A 660 -18.90 30.68 0.56
C GLY A 660 -18.20 29.90 -0.59
N LYS A 661 -18.35 28.59 -0.65
CA LYS A 661 -17.84 27.71 -1.71
C LYS A 661 -18.96 27.23 -2.61
N SER A 662 -18.63 26.83 -3.84
CA SER A 662 -19.58 26.20 -4.74
C SER A 662 -18.94 24.99 -5.45
N VAL A 663 -19.76 24.00 -5.76
CA VAL A 663 -19.41 22.83 -6.58
C VAL A 663 -20.48 22.64 -7.65
N VAL A 664 -20.05 22.23 -8.86
CA VAL A 664 -20.93 22.15 -10.03
C VAL A 664 -20.73 20.79 -10.72
N LEU A 665 -21.86 20.15 -11.04
CA LEU A 665 -21.92 19.00 -11.95
C LEU A 665 -22.77 19.38 -13.16
N SER A 666 -22.33 18.98 -14.35
CA SER A 666 -23.05 19.26 -15.59
C SER A 666 -23.41 17.97 -16.32
N THR A 667 -24.57 17.96 -16.96
CA THR A 667 -24.96 16.88 -17.87
C THR A 667 -23.99 16.84 -19.05
N ALA A 668 -23.34 15.70 -19.26
CA ALA A 668 -22.46 15.50 -20.40
C ALA A 668 -23.27 15.38 -21.71
N GLY A 669 -22.70 15.95 -22.77
CA GLY A 669 -23.15 15.74 -24.14
C GLY A 669 -22.73 14.36 -24.69
N GLU A 670 -22.76 14.22 -26.02
CA GLU A 670 -22.24 13.03 -26.69
C GLU A 670 -20.70 12.94 -26.54
N PRO A 671 -20.15 11.71 -26.45
CA PRO A 671 -18.71 11.52 -26.47
C PRO A 671 -18.06 12.15 -27.73
N ALA A 672 -17.12 13.09 -27.51
CA ALA A 672 -16.49 13.85 -28.59
C ALA A 672 -15.01 13.53 -28.76
N ARG A 673 -14.29 13.30 -27.68
CA ARG A 673 -12.84 13.01 -27.71
C ARG A 673 -12.34 12.25 -26.49
N LEU A 674 -11.14 11.70 -26.60
CA LEU A 674 -10.38 11.20 -25.46
C LEU A 674 -9.52 12.33 -24.90
N ARG A 675 -9.49 12.46 -23.56
CA ARG A 675 -8.56 13.30 -22.79
C ARG A 675 -7.55 12.41 -22.10
N LEU A 676 -6.25 12.62 -22.40
CA LEU A 676 -5.15 11.90 -21.76
C LEU A 676 -4.44 12.83 -20.78
N THR A 677 -4.30 12.39 -19.54
CA THR A 677 -3.52 13.07 -18.51
C THR A 677 -2.53 12.09 -17.89
N THR A 678 -1.43 12.58 -17.32
CA THR A 678 -0.43 11.72 -16.65
C THR A 678 -0.08 12.33 -15.30
N ASP A 679 0.18 11.45 -14.34
CA ASP A 679 0.69 11.83 -13.02
C ASP A 679 2.06 12.51 -13.11
N ARG A 680 2.91 12.06 -14.04
CA ARG A 680 4.25 12.62 -14.27
C ARG A 680 4.57 12.75 -15.75
N ARG A 681 5.09 13.92 -16.16
CA ARG A 681 5.55 14.16 -17.54
C ARG A 681 7.02 13.82 -17.76
N THR A 682 7.74 13.55 -16.68
CA THR A 682 9.14 13.13 -16.71
C THR A 682 9.35 11.99 -15.73
N ILE A 683 10.00 10.93 -16.21
CA ILE A 683 10.38 9.74 -15.44
C ILE A 683 11.88 9.47 -15.62
N ALA A 684 12.48 8.70 -14.68
CA ALA A 684 13.88 8.32 -14.76
C ALA A 684 14.11 7.32 -15.89
N ALA A 685 15.23 7.44 -16.62
CA ALA A 685 15.62 6.50 -17.67
C ALA A 685 16.43 5.33 -17.09
N ASP A 686 15.90 4.67 -16.05
CA ASP A 686 16.54 3.61 -15.28
C ASP A 686 16.03 2.20 -15.62
N GLY A 687 14.95 2.11 -16.40
CA GLY A 687 14.29 0.85 -16.74
C GLY A 687 13.37 0.31 -15.63
N GLN A 688 13.10 1.09 -14.57
CA GLN A 688 12.24 0.73 -13.45
C GLN A 688 11.11 1.76 -13.24
N ASP A 689 11.33 3.02 -13.55
CA ASP A 689 10.38 4.09 -13.28
C ASP A 689 9.15 4.00 -14.20
N LEU A 690 7.99 4.43 -13.67
CA LEU A 690 6.68 4.31 -14.30
C LEU A 690 6.00 5.67 -14.49
N ALA A 691 5.14 5.77 -15.49
CA ALA A 691 4.14 6.83 -15.62
C ALA A 691 2.75 6.23 -15.75
N PHE A 692 1.78 6.80 -15.04
CA PHE A 692 0.39 6.40 -15.05
C PHE A 692 -0.42 7.43 -15.84
N ILE A 693 -1.13 6.98 -16.86
CA ILE A 693 -1.87 7.81 -17.80
C ILE A 693 -3.34 7.52 -17.65
N THR A 694 -4.10 8.52 -17.24
CA THR A 694 -5.57 8.45 -17.20
C THR A 694 -6.13 8.73 -18.59
N VAL A 695 -7.05 7.87 -19.02
CA VAL A 695 -7.85 8.03 -20.23
C VAL A 695 -9.25 8.39 -19.83
N GLU A 696 -9.78 9.50 -20.33
CA GLU A 696 -11.16 9.92 -20.07
C GLU A 696 -11.89 10.19 -21.38
N VAL A 697 -13.11 9.70 -21.47
CA VAL A 697 -14.04 10.02 -22.57
C VAL A 697 -14.79 11.30 -22.19
N VAL A 698 -14.63 12.36 -22.96
CA VAL A 698 -15.26 13.64 -22.70
C VAL A 698 -16.08 14.16 -23.87
N ASP A 699 -17.11 14.95 -23.56
CA ASP A 699 -17.89 15.69 -24.54
C ASP A 699 -17.12 16.91 -25.10
N ASP A 700 -17.75 17.69 -25.97
CA ASP A 700 -17.17 18.92 -26.54
C ASP A 700 -16.82 19.97 -25.49
N LYS A 701 -17.56 20.02 -24.39
CA LYS A 701 -17.35 20.95 -23.28
C LYS A 701 -16.29 20.46 -22.27
N GLY A 702 -15.86 19.19 -22.38
CA GLY A 702 -14.88 18.57 -21.50
C GLY A 702 -15.48 17.86 -20.28
N ASN A 703 -16.80 17.69 -20.22
CA ASN A 703 -17.46 16.89 -19.19
C ASN A 703 -17.21 15.40 -19.46
N ILE A 704 -16.96 14.64 -18.42
CA ILE A 704 -16.78 13.16 -18.54
C ILE A 704 -18.13 12.54 -18.92
N CYS A 705 -18.11 11.63 -19.91
CA CYS A 705 -19.26 10.86 -20.33
C CYS A 705 -19.33 9.53 -19.57
N PRO A 706 -20.07 9.44 -18.45
CA PRO A 706 -20.02 8.28 -17.55
C PRO A 706 -20.64 7.00 -18.14
N GLU A 707 -21.44 7.14 -19.19
CA GLU A 707 -22.05 6.00 -19.89
C GLU A 707 -21.16 5.44 -21.02
N ALA A 708 -20.03 6.11 -21.30
CA ALA A 708 -19.15 5.73 -22.38
C ALA A 708 -18.30 4.50 -22.04
N ALA A 709 -18.60 3.38 -22.69
CA ALA A 709 -17.86 2.13 -22.61
C ALA A 709 -17.19 1.87 -23.97
N ILE A 710 -16.11 2.58 -24.27
CA ILE A 710 -15.46 2.65 -25.58
C ILE A 710 -14.20 1.77 -25.58
N PRO A 711 -14.07 0.83 -26.54
CA PRO A 711 -12.81 0.10 -26.76
C PRO A 711 -11.71 1.06 -27.23
N CYS A 712 -10.55 0.93 -26.62
CA CYS A 712 -9.35 1.72 -26.89
C CYS A 712 -8.20 0.81 -27.25
N ASP A 713 -7.57 1.03 -28.41
CA ASP A 713 -6.33 0.37 -28.83
C ASP A 713 -5.15 1.28 -28.52
N ILE A 714 -4.17 0.75 -27.77
CA ILE A 714 -3.05 1.49 -27.22
C ILE A 714 -1.79 1.19 -28.03
N SER A 715 -1.02 2.21 -28.38
CA SER A 715 0.30 2.07 -28.96
C SER A 715 1.31 2.94 -28.23
N VAL A 716 2.47 2.36 -27.91
CA VAL A 716 3.59 3.05 -27.27
C VAL A 716 4.80 3.03 -28.20
N SER A 717 5.43 4.16 -28.41
CA SER A 717 6.60 4.29 -29.27
C SER A 717 7.65 5.22 -28.62
N GLY A 718 8.90 5.11 -29.07
CA GLY A 718 10.03 5.86 -28.53
C GLY A 718 10.79 5.08 -27.45
N ALA A 719 11.20 5.74 -26.38
CA ALA A 719 12.12 5.16 -25.40
C ALA A 719 11.45 4.17 -24.41
N GLY A 720 10.19 4.41 -24.02
CA GLY A 720 9.50 3.57 -23.03
C GLY A 720 8.76 2.38 -23.60
N LYS A 721 8.24 1.54 -22.72
CA LYS A 721 7.48 0.33 -23.04
C LYS A 721 6.08 0.40 -22.41
N PHE A 722 5.09 -0.17 -23.10
CA PHE A 722 3.80 -0.47 -22.52
C PHE A 722 3.96 -1.53 -21.41
N MET A 723 3.29 -1.32 -20.27
CA MET A 723 3.24 -2.31 -19.19
C MET A 723 1.86 -2.94 -19.07
N SER A 724 0.85 -2.11 -18.86
CA SER A 724 -0.51 -2.57 -18.62
C SER A 724 -1.54 -1.50 -18.92
N ALA A 725 -2.79 -1.94 -19.04
CA ALA A 725 -3.96 -1.07 -19.11
C ALA A 725 -5.13 -1.70 -18.35
N VAL A 726 -5.94 -0.87 -17.68
CA VAL A 726 -7.06 -1.31 -16.87
C VAL A 726 -8.19 -0.28 -16.88
N SER A 727 -9.43 -0.75 -16.76
CA SER A 727 -10.55 0.06 -16.27
C SER A 727 -10.92 -0.37 -14.85
N ALA A 728 -11.83 0.36 -14.18
CA ALA A 728 -12.30 -0.04 -12.86
C ALA A 728 -13.42 -1.10 -12.91
N ASP A 729 -13.65 -1.75 -14.06
CA ASP A 729 -14.57 -2.88 -14.19
C ASP A 729 -13.85 -4.18 -13.82
N LEU A 730 -13.99 -4.61 -12.58
CA LEU A 730 -13.39 -5.83 -12.06
C LEU A 730 -14.07 -7.13 -12.57
N LYS A 731 -14.97 -7.02 -13.53
CA LYS A 731 -15.55 -8.15 -14.29
C LYS A 731 -14.90 -8.33 -15.65
N ASP A 732 -14.07 -7.36 -16.08
CA ASP A 732 -13.34 -7.47 -17.35
C ASP A 732 -12.19 -8.45 -17.19
N ILE A 733 -12.25 -9.59 -17.91
CA ILE A 733 -11.24 -10.65 -17.86
C ILE A 733 -10.13 -10.50 -18.91
N GLU A 734 -10.11 -9.40 -19.66
CA GLU A 734 -9.00 -9.11 -20.59
C GLU A 734 -7.70 -9.00 -19.78
N PRO A 735 -6.60 -9.67 -20.18
CA PRO A 735 -5.32 -9.55 -19.49
C PRO A 735 -4.88 -8.09 -19.42
N TYR A 736 -4.42 -7.63 -18.26
CA TYR A 736 -3.97 -6.23 -18.07
C TYR A 736 -2.78 -5.86 -18.94
N THR A 737 -2.03 -6.85 -19.42
CA THR A 737 -0.93 -6.68 -20.40
C THR A 737 -1.41 -6.59 -21.85
N SER A 738 -2.72 -6.68 -22.10
CA SER A 738 -3.30 -6.40 -23.42
C SER A 738 -3.16 -4.92 -23.76
N THR A 739 -2.79 -4.62 -25.01
CA THR A 739 -2.79 -3.25 -25.53
C THR A 739 -4.21 -2.74 -25.86
N ARG A 740 -5.22 -3.41 -25.34
CA ARG A 740 -6.61 -3.10 -25.54
C ARG A 740 -7.30 -2.96 -24.20
N VAL A 741 -8.07 -1.90 -24.00
CA VAL A 741 -8.87 -1.68 -22.81
C VAL A 741 -10.21 -1.05 -23.18
N LYS A 742 -11.26 -1.43 -22.49
CA LYS A 742 -12.58 -0.79 -22.61
C LYS A 742 -12.78 0.19 -21.47
N THR A 743 -13.14 1.44 -21.77
CA THR A 743 -13.44 2.40 -20.70
C THR A 743 -14.66 1.95 -19.89
N TRP A 744 -14.59 2.15 -18.58
CA TRP A 744 -15.70 1.94 -17.66
C TRP A 744 -16.03 3.26 -16.96
N LYS A 745 -17.31 3.63 -16.95
CA LYS A 745 -17.75 4.96 -16.47
C LYS A 745 -16.95 6.10 -17.12
N GLY A 746 -16.62 5.95 -18.40
CA GLY A 746 -15.86 6.92 -19.18
C GLY A 746 -14.37 6.99 -18.89
N ARG A 747 -13.79 6.06 -18.13
CA ARG A 747 -12.40 6.10 -17.68
C ARG A 747 -11.65 4.80 -17.91
N ALA A 748 -10.33 4.91 -18.09
CA ALA A 748 -9.36 3.82 -18.05
C ALA A 748 -7.99 4.38 -17.65
N MET A 749 -7.04 3.51 -17.33
CA MET A 749 -5.65 3.85 -17.01
C MET A 749 -4.69 3.02 -17.84
N ILE A 750 -3.58 3.62 -18.24
CA ILE A 750 -2.46 2.99 -18.94
C ILE A 750 -1.19 3.18 -18.11
N VAL A 751 -0.37 2.14 -17.99
CA VAL A 751 0.93 2.19 -17.33
C VAL A 751 2.04 2.02 -18.35
N VAL A 752 3.03 2.90 -18.29
CA VAL A 752 4.22 2.89 -19.15
C VAL A 752 5.47 2.79 -18.29
N ARG A 753 6.36 1.88 -18.62
CA ARG A 753 7.67 1.69 -17.98
C ARG A 753 8.76 2.40 -18.77
N SER A 754 9.70 3.00 -18.07
CA SER A 754 10.92 3.58 -18.67
C SER A 754 11.82 2.51 -19.29
N SER A 755 12.70 2.92 -20.17
CA SER A 755 13.87 2.13 -20.57
C SER A 755 15.14 2.71 -19.92
N ARG A 756 16.27 2.03 -20.08
CA ARG A 756 17.58 2.54 -19.65
C ARG A 756 18.20 3.55 -20.64
N LYS A 757 17.37 4.15 -21.48
CA LYS A 757 17.82 5.15 -22.47
C LYS A 757 16.96 6.40 -22.31
N ALA A 758 17.59 7.54 -22.18
CA ALA A 758 16.91 8.83 -22.21
C ALA A 758 16.22 9.04 -23.57
N GLY A 759 15.10 9.76 -23.57
CA GLY A 759 14.33 10.03 -24.78
C GLY A 759 12.89 10.41 -24.49
N GLN A 760 12.07 10.38 -25.54
CA GLN A 760 10.62 10.61 -25.44
C GLN A 760 9.87 9.31 -25.65
N THR A 761 8.84 9.13 -24.86
CA THR A 761 7.85 8.06 -25.03
C THR A 761 6.54 8.70 -25.44
N LYS A 762 6.02 8.30 -26.60
CA LYS A 762 4.70 8.71 -27.07
C LYS A 762 3.71 7.58 -26.87
N VAL A 763 2.65 7.87 -26.15
CA VAL A 763 1.48 6.97 -25.99
C VAL A 763 0.35 7.52 -26.85
N SER A 764 -0.20 6.69 -27.72
CA SER A 764 -1.34 7.02 -28.58
C SER A 764 -2.47 6.05 -28.32
N VAL A 765 -3.69 6.57 -28.20
CA VAL A 765 -4.92 5.79 -27.98
C VAL A 765 -5.86 6.02 -29.13
N LYS A 766 -6.19 4.95 -29.84
CA LYS A 766 -7.14 4.92 -30.96
C LYS A 766 -8.45 4.31 -30.49
N SER A 767 -9.56 4.88 -30.91
CA SER A 767 -10.91 4.41 -30.60
C SER A 767 -11.86 4.80 -31.74
N SER A 768 -13.17 4.70 -31.51
CA SER A 768 -14.19 5.29 -32.41
C SER A 768 -14.18 6.83 -32.43
N LEU A 769 -13.49 7.46 -31.47
CA LEU A 769 -13.29 8.90 -31.37
C LEU A 769 -11.94 9.30 -31.98
N PRO A 770 -11.67 10.61 -32.19
CA PRO A 770 -10.37 11.07 -32.67
C PRO A 770 -9.21 10.54 -31.80
N THR A 771 -8.14 10.08 -32.47
CA THR A 771 -6.94 9.56 -31.78
C THR A 771 -6.32 10.63 -30.87
N ALA A 772 -6.10 10.26 -29.61
CA ALA A 772 -5.43 11.09 -28.64
C ALA A 772 -3.99 10.61 -28.40
N SER A 773 -3.07 11.52 -28.06
CA SER A 773 -1.69 11.17 -27.75
C SER A 773 -1.13 12.03 -26.63
N ILE A 774 -0.22 11.46 -25.85
CA ILE A 774 0.54 12.16 -24.81
C ILE A 774 2.01 11.74 -24.89
N SER A 775 2.92 12.66 -24.53
CA SER A 775 4.36 12.40 -24.51
C SER A 775 4.92 12.52 -23.08
N ILE A 776 5.83 11.59 -22.75
CA ILE A 776 6.51 11.49 -21.46
C ILE A 776 8.01 11.50 -21.73
N ALA A 777 8.74 12.41 -21.08
CA ALA A 777 10.19 12.49 -21.16
C ALA A 777 10.84 11.44 -20.25
N GLN A 778 11.92 10.82 -20.70
CA GLN A 778 12.79 9.97 -19.90
C GLN A 778 14.17 10.62 -19.80
N LYS A 779 14.65 10.88 -18.58
CA LYS A 779 15.92 11.58 -18.32
C LYS A 779 16.84 10.77 -17.43
#